data_fc752136c44911569ea34f936927ce49
#
_entry.id   fc752136c44911569ea34f936927ce49
#
_cell.length_a   1.000
_cell.length_b   1.000
_cell.length_c   1.000
_cell.angle_alpha   90.00
_cell.angle_beta   90.00
_cell.angle_gamma   90.00
#
_symmetry.space_group_name_H-M   'P 1'
#
loop_
_entity.id
_entity.type
_entity.pdbx_description
1 polymer ?
#
loop_
_entity_poly.entity_id
_entity_poly.type
_entity_poly.pdbx_seq_one_letter_code
_entity_poly.pdbx_strand_id
1 'polypeptide(L)'
;QTKAEEIDEIAHEIKDIYKKFNEPQDIALSYAMTLVNLSVEQTKAEEIDEIAHEIKDIYKKFNESQDIALQYTAALVNLLTKQTKAEEIDETTQKIQVIYEKFEEPENIALYYAMALVNLPLEQTNLDKLNDTASKLKKMALNFEKNEDITLYYATALAKIITKQQNEEEKLEIIDKLKRLHDRFEQSEEITVQYLTARMDLVKNNQIDQSNLVNDIYQSLESIPSIKILNMLIEILDNDEQFKQDQVQISTSNIVKALDKLCFDSSIEEGKDEKEKNLLIRTLKLGIISDTKYDILKSWIEHYGEDSKKINKLIKIYTLVQQIKYELGLKVEDKNRNLKFGHYTSGEALQSILGKENKAPFYISGKTRLNNANYMNDPEEGVILEDILKLEKRDPLEPSSWFLMSFTSKTDDLAMWSQYGNNAEGVCIVLNENDFARYHSLSDLSWYQKNSDIKISHKMNSSIEFQSNISSNEPNKEITTRSTDNTQNSEDKHSTPNTDKDYLYRVAYVHYSNEQFNIEETELFTHEEVTRLKGLLGDLKSELTNYKNSEDLFYKKAIDDCIEEIRYLFKSVDYKYEEELRILQYANLNSDNEKIKIDYSPEFGKLYLERKENIQIREIIFGPKFPNPEYVTPLLKLLDENIDYTKSTIKFR
;
A
#
# COMPACT_ATOMS: atom_id res chain seq x y z
N GLN A 1 18.32 26.00 11.42
CA GLN A 1 17.55 26.07 12.68
C GLN A 1 16.87 24.73 12.90
N THR A 2 16.86 24.26 14.14
CA THR A 2 16.08 23.07 14.50
C THR A 2 14.60 23.47 14.64
N LYS A 3 13.68 22.52 14.48
CA LYS A 3 12.23 22.74 14.66
C LYS A 3 11.91 23.30 16.06
N ALA A 4 12.64 22.87 17.09
CA ALA A 4 12.50 23.37 18.45
C ALA A 4 12.88 24.88 18.57
N GLU A 5 13.98 25.31 17.92
CA GLU A 5 14.41 26.72 17.90
C GLU A 5 13.37 27.63 17.23
N GLU A 6 12.77 27.19 16.12
CA GLU A 6 11.71 27.93 15.43
C GLU A 6 10.45 28.09 16.31
N ILE A 7 10.04 27.03 17.02
CA ILE A 7 8.89 27.07 17.92
C ILE A 7 9.19 27.98 19.13
N ASP A 8 10.42 27.96 19.66
CA ASP A 8 10.83 28.82 20.78
C ASP A 8 10.82 30.30 20.40
N GLU A 9 11.29 30.67 19.21
CA GLU A 9 11.20 32.04 18.67
C GLU A 9 9.73 32.49 18.60
N ILE A 10 8.84 31.66 18.07
CA ILE A 10 7.39 31.95 17.99
C ILE A 10 6.79 32.09 19.39
N ALA A 11 7.19 31.25 20.35
CA ALA A 11 6.72 31.33 21.74
C ALA A 11 7.12 32.66 22.39
N HIS A 12 8.36 33.14 22.15
CA HIS A 12 8.83 34.42 22.62
C HIS A 12 8.04 35.61 22.03
N GLU A 13 7.77 35.59 20.73
CA GLU A 13 6.95 36.62 20.07
C GLU A 13 5.52 36.66 20.64
N ILE A 14 4.86 35.51 20.85
CA ILE A 14 3.53 35.44 21.42
C ILE A 14 3.54 35.94 22.89
N LYS A 15 4.57 35.61 23.67
CA LYS A 15 4.77 36.08 25.04
C LYS A 15 4.85 37.60 25.11
N ASP A 16 5.58 38.24 24.20
CA ASP A 16 5.69 39.70 24.12
C ASP A 16 4.37 40.36 23.73
N ILE A 17 3.64 39.75 22.79
CA ILE A 17 2.28 40.20 22.45
C ILE A 17 1.35 40.06 23.64
N TYR A 18 1.39 38.91 24.34
CA TYR A 18 0.58 38.66 25.54
C TYR A 18 0.78 39.71 26.60
N LYS A 19 2.02 40.06 26.92
CA LYS A 19 2.35 41.10 27.89
C LYS A 19 1.93 42.50 27.42
N LYS A 20 2.12 42.81 26.14
CA LYS A 20 1.82 44.12 25.53
C LYS A 20 0.33 44.45 25.58
N PHE A 21 -0.56 43.47 25.46
CA PHE A 21 -2.01 43.66 25.48
C PHE A 21 -2.66 43.41 26.84
N ASN A 22 -1.93 43.54 27.95
CA ASN A 22 -2.40 43.29 29.31
C ASN A 22 -2.91 41.87 29.55
N GLU A 23 -2.24 40.89 28.91
CA GLU A 23 -2.40 39.46 29.13
C GLU A 23 -3.87 38.96 28.97
N PRO A 24 -4.46 39.09 27.78
CA PRO A 24 -5.82 38.60 27.54
C PRO A 24 -5.84 37.08 27.44
N GLN A 25 -6.98 36.47 27.81
CA GLN A 25 -7.13 34.99 27.87
C GLN A 25 -6.90 34.30 26.53
N ASP A 26 -7.35 34.87 25.40
CA ASP A 26 -7.21 34.26 24.08
C ASP A 26 -5.73 34.18 23.67
N ILE A 27 -4.94 35.21 23.95
CA ILE A 27 -3.49 35.20 23.66
C ILE A 27 -2.77 34.27 24.66
N ALA A 28 -3.24 34.19 25.91
CA ALA A 28 -2.73 33.25 26.91
C ALA A 28 -2.91 31.80 26.47
N LEU A 29 -4.06 31.46 25.89
CA LEU A 29 -4.31 30.14 25.32
C LEU A 29 -3.38 29.84 24.15
N SER A 30 -3.23 30.77 23.20
CA SER A 30 -2.31 30.59 22.05
C SER A 30 -0.87 30.44 22.53
N TYR A 31 -0.46 31.19 23.56
CA TYR A 31 0.87 31.03 24.14
C TYR A 31 1.04 29.67 24.82
N ALA A 32 0.07 29.24 25.62
CA ALA A 32 0.10 27.92 26.25
C ALA A 32 0.17 26.76 25.21
N MET A 33 -0.60 26.85 24.11
CA MET A 33 -0.54 25.87 23.00
C MET A 33 0.86 25.81 22.35
N THR A 34 1.48 26.96 22.11
CA THR A 34 2.83 27.01 21.54
C THR A 34 3.87 26.41 22.49
N LEU A 35 3.75 26.67 23.78
CA LEU A 35 4.59 26.06 24.80
C LEU A 35 4.40 24.53 24.90
N VAL A 36 3.18 24.02 24.72
CA VAL A 36 2.94 22.56 24.64
C VAL A 36 3.65 21.97 23.42
N ASN A 37 3.55 22.61 22.25
CA ASN A 37 4.25 22.15 21.06
C ASN A 37 5.78 22.16 21.26
N LEU A 38 6.31 23.18 21.92
CA LEU A 38 7.74 23.24 22.28
C LEU A 38 8.13 22.08 23.21
N SER A 39 7.28 21.74 24.18
CA SER A 39 7.54 20.64 25.12
C SER A 39 7.62 19.26 24.45
N VAL A 40 6.94 19.06 23.31
CA VAL A 40 7.03 17.82 22.52
C VAL A 40 8.40 17.64 21.87
N GLU A 41 9.01 18.75 21.42
CA GLU A 41 10.32 18.72 20.75
C GLU A 41 11.50 18.67 21.75
N GLN A 42 11.28 18.87 23.04
CA GLN A 42 12.34 18.80 24.06
C GLN A 42 12.71 17.37 24.41
N THR A 43 13.98 17.15 24.65
CA THR A 43 14.53 15.82 24.97
C THR A 43 14.78 15.59 26.46
N LYS A 44 14.90 16.66 27.27
CA LYS A 44 15.22 16.59 28.69
C LYS A 44 14.02 16.94 29.57
N ALA A 45 13.86 16.19 30.64
CA ALA A 45 12.76 16.39 31.58
C ALA A 45 12.79 17.78 32.24
N GLU A 46 13.97 18.33 32.52
CA GLU A 46 14.15 19.65 33.15
C GLU A 46 13.60 20.77 32.25
N GLU A 47 13.87 20.71 30.93
CA GLU A 47 13.39 21.69 29.97
C GLU A 47 11.85 21.63 29.83
N ILE A 48 11.27 20.43 29.87
CA ILE A 48 9.82 20.27 29.84
C ILE A 48 9.17 20.73 31.15
N ASP A 49 9.81 20.52 32.29
CA ASP A 49 9.31 20.96 33.59
C ASP A 49 9.30 22.50 33.70
N GLU A 50 10.32 23.18 33.16
CA GLU A 50 10.33 24.65 33.06
C GLU A 50 9.15 25.16 32.20
N ILE A 51 8.89 24.56 31.08
CA ILE A 51 7.75 24.88 30.22
C ILE A 51 6.42 24.59 30.92
N ALA A 52 6.29 23.47 31.61
CA ALA A 52 5.10 23.15 32.39
C ALA A 52 4.86 24.14 33.53
N HIS A 53 5.92 24.63 34.16
CA HIS A 53 5.83 25.68 35.18
C HIS A 53 5.32 27.01 34.59
N GLU A 54 5.75 27.40 33.41
CA GLU A 54 5.27 28.61 32.74
C GLU A 54 3.78 28.48 32.37
N ILE A 55 3.34 27.37 31.85
CA ILE A 55 1.92 27.10 31.56
C ILE A 55 1.09 27.06 32.88
N LYS A 56 1.66 26.52 33.96
CA LYS A 56 1.04 26.51 35.27
C LYS A 56 0.75 27.92 35.78
N ASP A 57 1.64 28.88 35.56
CA ASP A 57 1.43 30.25 35.98
C ASP A 57 0.31 30.94 35.18
N ILE A 58 0.21 30.65 33.88
CA ILE A 58 -0.91 31.04 33.02
C ILE A 58 -2.20 30.40 33.55
N TYR A 59 -2.19 29.10 33.85
CA TYR A 59 -3.35 28.37 34.38
C TYR A 59 -3.83 28.92 35.72
N LYS A 60 -2.92 29.30 36.64
CA LYS A 60 -3.32 29.91 37.91
C LYS A 60 -4.06 31.23 37.71
N LYS A 61 -3.69 32.00 36.70
CA LYS A 61 -4.34 33.28 36.39
C LYS A 61 -5.72 33.09 35.76
N PHE A 62 -5.88 32.07 34.94
CA PHE A 62 -7.13 31.74 34.22
C PHE A 62 -7.70 30.39 34.68
N ASN A 63 -7.79 30.21 35.98
CA ASN A 63 -8.09 28.92 36.59
C ASN A 63 -9.51 28.38 36.34
N GLU A 64 -10.40 29.19 35.76
CA GLU A 64 -11.75 28.82 35.32
C GLU A 64 -11.74 28.37 33.83
N SER A 65 -10.64 28.56 33.10
CA SER A 65 -10.55 28.19 31.70
C SER A 65 -10.18 26.71 31.52
N GLN A 66 -11.13 25.92 31.05
CA GLN A 66 -10.90 24.50 30.73
C GLN A 66 -9.87 24.33 29.63
N ASP A 67 -9.85 25.22 28.61
CA ASP A 67 -8.90 25.14 27.49
C ASP A 67 -7.44 25.35 27.94
N ILE A 68 -7.19 26.30 28.85
CA ILE A 68 -5.87 26.53 29.43
C ILE A 68 -5.49 25.36 30.37
N ALA A 69 -6.45 24.83 31.13
CA ALA A 69 -6.27 23.65 31.97
C ALA A 69 -5.87 22.43 31.13
N LEU A 70 -6.47 22.26 29.94
CA LEU A 70 -6.15 21.22 29.00
C LEU A 70 -4.69 21.33 28.50
N GLN A 71 -4.21 22.54 28.16
CA GLN A 71 -2.83 22.78 27.78
C GLN A 71 -1.84 22.46 28.90
N TYR A 72 -2.18 22.87 30.13
CA TYR A 72 -1.34 22.52 31.27
C TYR A 72 -1.28 21.00 31.50
N THR A 73 -2.41 20.32 31.37
CA THR A 73 -2.47 18.85 31.47
C THR A 73 -1.62 18.16 30.36
N ALA A 74 -1.69 18.66 29.13
CA ALA A 74 -0.89 18.15 28.02
C ALA A 74 0.63 18.30 28.30
N ALA A 75 1.07 19.44 28.80
CA ALA A 75 2.48 19.65 29.17
C ALA A 75 2.93 18.71 30.29
N LEU A 76 2.07 18.48 31.30
CA LEU A 76 2.35 17.51 32.37
C LEU A 76 2.48 16.06 31.83
N VAL A 77 1.65 15.68 30.84
CA VAL A 77 1.78 14.37 30.19
C VAL A 77 3.09 14.28 29.41
N ASN A 78 3.50 15.31 28.68
CA ASN A 78 4.79 15.34 28.00
C ASN A 78 5.95 15.18 28.99
N LEU A 79 5.87 15.83 30.16
CA LEU A 79 6.85 15.67 31.25
C LEU A 79 6.91 14.20 31.72
N LEU A 80 5.76 13.55 31.93
CA LEU A 80 5.68 12.15 32.35
C LEU A 80 6.41 11.21 31.42
N THR A 81 6.46 11.48 30.12
CA THR A 81 7.17 10.62 29.14
C THR A 81 8.68 10.59 29.34
N LYS A 82 9.24 11.57 30.08
CA LYS A 82 10.67 11.71 30.35
C LYS A 82 11.03 11.41 31.81
N GLN A 83 10.04 11.36 32.70
CA GLN A 83 10.26 10.99 34.09
C GLN A 83 10.50 9.48 34.24
N THR A 84 11.46 9.09 35.06
CA THR A 84 11.82 7.69 35.30
C THR A 84 11.56 7.21 36.72
N LYS A 85 11.42 8.13 37.68
CA LYS A 85 11.17 7.81 39.09
C LYS A 85 9.68 7.77 39.39
N ALA A 86 9.24 6.70 40.03
CA ALA A 86 7.83 6.50 40.38
C ALA A 86 7.24 7.64 41.23
N GLU A 87 8.01 8.22 42.13
CA GLU A 87 7.58 9.34 43.01
C GLU A 87 7.28 10.60 42.19
N GLU A 88 8.14 10.94 41.20
CA GLU A 88 7.96 12.10 40.34
C GLU A 88 6.73 11.89 39.41
N ILE A 89 6.56 10.68 38.89
CA ILE A 89 5.41 10.28 38.05
C ILE A 89 4.12 10.37 38.85
N ASP A 90 4.11 9.90 40.10
CA ASP A 90 2.94 9.98 40.97
C ASP A 90 2.53 11.41 41.28
N GLU A 91 3.52 12.27 41.62
CA GLU A 91 3.26 13.68 41.90
C GLU A 91 2.66 14.39 40.67
N THR A 92 3.20 14.14 39.50
CA THR A 92 2.69 14.72 38.24
C THR A 92 1.31 14.17 37.90
N THR A 93 1.05 12.89 38.10
CA THR A 93 -0.26 12.26 37.89
C THR A 93 -1.31 12.82 38.85
N GLN A 94 -0.95 13.11 40.14
CA GLN A 94 -1.85 13.75 41.08
C GLN A 94 -2.23 15.18 40.65
N LYS A 95 -1.30 15.96 40.09
CA LYS A 95 -1.60 17.29 39.56
C LYS A 95 -2.65 17.19 38.45
N ILE A 96 -2.56 16.23 37.57
CA ILE A 96 -3.52 15.98 36.48
C ILE A 96 -4.88 15.56 37.07
N GLN A 97 -4.91 14.68 38.07
CA GLN A 97 -6.13 14.27 38.74
C GLN A 97 -6.90 15.45 39.32
N VAL A 98 -6.20 16.34 40.01
CA VAL A 98 -6.82 17.56 40.63
C VAL A 98 -7.46 18.43 39.54
N ILE A 99 -6.83 18.57 38.38
CA ILE A 99 -7.38 19.35 37.27
C ILE A 99 -8.63 18.65 36.72
N TYR A 100 -8.57 17.33 36.49
CA TYR A 100 -9.68 16.53 36.00
C TYR A 100 -10.92 16.62 36.87
N GLU A 101 -10.76 16.49 38.20
CA GLU A 101 -11.85 16.58 39.18
C GLU A 101 -12.41 18.00 39.26
N LYS A 102 -11.55 19.04 39.18
CA LYS A 102 -11.97 20.44 39.22
C LYS A 102 -12.94 20.84 38.12
N PHE A 103 -12.76 20.31 36.93
CA PHE A 103 -13.60 20.60 35.75
C PHE A 103 -14.74 19.59 35.56
N GLU A 104 -15.14 18.87 36.61
CA GLU A 104 -16.26 17.91 36.58
C GLU A 104 -16.04 16.75 35.57
N GLU A 105 -14.82 16.24 35.55
CA GLU A 105 -14.43 15.05 34.77
C GLU A 105 -14.66 15.17 33.25
N PRO A 106 -14.16 16.19 32.52
CA PRO A 106 -14.40 16.35 31.09
C PRO A 106 -13.59 15.35 30.27
N GLU A 107 -14.14 14.88 29.12
CA GLU A 107 -13.56 13.84 28.26
C GLU A 107 -12.15 14.16 27.76
N ASN A 108 -11.90 15.41 27.33
CA ASN A 108 -10.60 15.82 26.81
C ASN A 108 -9.48 15.79 27.87
N ILE A 109 -9.79 16.12 29.12
CA ILE A 109 -8.83 16.00 30.25
C ILE A 109 -8.76 14.55 30.74
N ALA A 110 -9.87 13.77 30.65
CA ALA A 110 -9.91 12.36 30.99
C ALA A 110 -8.91 11.56 30.17
N LEU A 111 -8.77 11.87 28.88
CA LEU A 111 -7.80 11.23 28.00
C LEU A 111 -6.37 11.39 28.53
N TYR A 112 -5.95 12.61 28.84
CA TYR A 112 -4.61 12.87 29.39
C TYR A 112 -4.42 12.27 30.79
N TYR A 113 -5.48 12.25 31.62
CA TYR A 113 -5.40 11.58 32.91
C TYR A 113 -5.26 10.07 32.77
N ALA A 114 -5.96 9.45 31.81
CA ALA A 114 -5.80 8.03 31.49
C ALA A 114 -4.37 7.71 31.01
N MET A 115 -3.80 8.55 30.14
CA MET A 115 -2.39 8.44 29.72
C MET A 115 -1.44 8.50 30.91
N ALA A 116 -1.64 9.44 31.82
CA ALA A 116 -0.81 9.58 33.00
C ALA A 116 -0.88 8.35 33.92
N LEU A 117 -2.08 7.83 34.15
CA LEU A 117 -2.30 6.63 34.96
C LEU A 117 -1.61 5.38 34.41
N VAL A 118 -1.54 5.23 33.10
CA VAL A 118 -0.89 4.07 32.47
C VAL A 118 0.62 4.20 32.40
N ASN A 119 1.19 5.42 32.48
CA ASN A 119 2.61 5.66 32.34
C ASN A 119 3.45 5.25 33.60
N LEU A 120 2.83 4.56 34.56
CA LEU A 120 3.52 4.04 35.73
C LEU A 120 4.55 2.96 35.36
N PRO A 121 5.81 3.04 35.82
CA PRO A 121 6.82 2.02 35.59
C PRO A 121 6.41 0.69 36.24
N LEU A 122 6.30 -0.35 35.41
CA LEU A 122 5.84 -1.67 35.86
C LEU A 122 6.71 -2.25 36.98
N GLU A 123 8.03 -2.09 36.87
CA GLU A 123 9.00 -2.63 37.84
C GLU A 123 8.86 -2.00 39.23
N GLN A 124 8.50 -0.72 39.29
CA GLN A 124 8.42 0.06 40.54
C GLN A 124 6.98 0.11 41.11
N THR A 125 5.99 -0.46 40.43
CA THR A 125 4.57 -0.41 40.81
C THR A 125 4.12 -1.75 41.38
N ASN A 126 3.48 -1.76 42.56
CA ASN A 126 2.91 -2.97 43.15
C ASN A 126 1.51 -3.28 42.57
N LEU A 127 1.01 -4.49 42.84
CA LEU A 127 -0.26 -4.97 42.32
C LEU A 127 -1.47 -4.15 42.81
N ASP A 128 -1.46 -3.69 44.05
CA ASP A 128 -2.55 -2.88 44.61
C ASP A 128 -2.70 -1.54 43.89
N LYS A 129 -1.58 -0.90 43.57
CA LYS A 129 -1.57 0.35 42.82
C LYS A 129 -2.03 0.15 41.36
N LEU A 130 -1.67 -0.97 40.72
CA LEU A 130 -2.17 -1.30 39.39
C LEU A 130 -3.69 -1.54 39.40
N ASN A 131 -4.20 -2.20 40.44
CA ASN A 131 -5.65 -2.44 40.63
C ASN A 131 -6.43 -1.12 40.86
N ASP A 132 -5.89 -0.19 41.67
CA ASP A 132 -6.47 1.15 41.83
C ASP A 132 -6.50 1.91 40.49
N THR A 133 -5.37 1.89 39.76
CA THR A 133 -5.26 2.47 38.43
C THR A 133 -6.30 1.90 37.45
N ALA A 134 -6.43 0.59 37.39
CA ALA A 134 -7.42 -0.06 36.53
C ALA A 134 -8.87 0.26 36.95
N SER A 135 -9.11 0.43 38.25
CA SER A 135 -10.43 0.84 38.74
C SER A 135 -10.81 2.26 38.31
N LYS A 136 -9.88 3.22 38.37
CA LYS A 136 -10.06 4.58 37.87
C LYS A 136 -10.30 4.62 36.36
N LEU A 137 -9.48 3.88 35.60
CA LEU A 137 -9.60 3.77 34.14
C LEU A 137 -10.91 3.10 33.72
N LYS A 138 -11.35 2.07 34.48
CA LYS A 138 -12.67 1.46 34.26
C LYS A 138 -13.80 2.45 34.41
N LYS A 139 -13.79 3.28 35.46
CA LYS A 139 -14.78 4.34 35.66
C LYS A 139 -14.82 5.29 34.47
N MET A 140 -13.66 5.75 33.99
CA MET A 140 -13.56 6.64 32.84
C MET A 140 -14.06 5.94 31.55
N ALA A 141 -13.67 4.69 31.29
CA ALA A 141 -14.13 3.94 30.13
C ALA A 141 -15.64 3.65 30.13
N LEU A 142 -16.29 3.63 31.30
CA LEU A 142 -17.74 3.55 31.43
C LEU A 142 -18.42 4.92 31.23
N ASN A 143 -17.79 6.02 31.68
CA ASN A 143 -18.33 7.36 31.50
C ASN A 143 -18.23 7.80 30.01
N PHE A 144 -17.18 7.36 29.32
CA PHE A 144 -16.88 7.70 27.93
C PHE A 144 -16.91 6.45 27.03
N GLU A 145 -18.02 5.76 27.03
CA GLU A 145 -18.18 4.45 26.41
C GLU A 145 -17.78 4.33 24.93
N LYS A 146 -17.83 5.44 24.18
CA LYS A 146 -17.46 5.47 22.74
C LYS A 146 -16.01 5.88 22.51
N ASN A 147 -15.29 6.28 23.54
CA ASN A 147 -13.91 6.69 23.42
C ASN A 147 -12.99 5.48 23.45
N GLU A 148 -12.44 5.14 22.30
CA GLU A 148 -11.55 3.99 22.11
C GLU A 148 -10.23 4.17 22.86
N ASP A 149 -9.65 5.38 22.85
CA ASP A 149 -8.36 5.67 23.47
C ASP A 149 -8.40 5.49 25.00
N ILE A 150 -9.45 5.99 25.67
CA ILE A 150 -9.63 5.79 27.11
C ILE A 150 -9.81 4.29 27.42
N THR A 151 -10.54 3.57 26.55
CA THR A 151 -10.73 2.11 26.69
C THR A 151 -9.42 1.36 26.49
N LEU A 152 -8.57 1.80 25.55
CA LEU A 152 -7.24 1.24 25.32
C LEU A 152 -6.36 1.39 26.58
N TYR A 153 -6.37 2.54 27.25
CA TYR A 153 -5.61 2.70 28.48
C TYR A 153 -6.11 1.77 29.61
N TYR A 154 -7.42 1.54 29.67
CA TYR A 154 -7.96 0.53 30.58
C TYR A 154 -7.49 -0.89 30.21
N ALA A 155 -7.51 -1.26 28.95
CA ALA A 155 -7.00 -2.56 28.49
C ALA A 155 -5.51 -2.71 28.79
N THR A 156 -4.70 -1.65 28.59
CA THR A 156 -3.27 -1.63 28.90
C THR A 156 -3.01 -1.84 30.40
N ALA A 157 -3.80 -1.21 31.28
CA ALA A 157 -3.69 -1.42 32.72
C ALA A 157 -4.02 -2.86 33.13
N LEU A 158 -5.05 -3.45 32.54
CA LEU A 158 -5.40 -4.85 32.76
C LEU A 158 -4.28 -5.80 32.29
N ALA A 159 -3.67 -5.55 31.13
CA ALA A 159 -2.53 -6.32 30.65
C ALA A 159 -1.32 -6.23 31.61
N LYS A 160 -1.03 -5.03 32.15
CA LYS A 160 0.02 -4.86 33.18
C LYS A 160 -0.27 -5.62 34.48
N ILE A 161 -1.52 -5.74 34.89
CA ILE A 161 -1.89 -6.52 36.08
C ILE A 161 -1.59 -8.00 35.86
N ILE A 162 -1.90 -8.55 34.68
CA ILE A 162 -1.65 -9.97 34.36
C ILE A 162 -0.20 -10.34 34.53
N THR A 163 0.74 -9.48 34.12
CA THR A 163 2.17 -9.77 34.24
C THR A 163 2.64 -9.86 35.70
N LYS A 164 1.94 -9.26 36.65
CA LYS A 164 2.28 -9.27 38.08
C LYS A 164 1.38 -10.19 38.93
N GLN A 165 0.22 -10.57 38.41
CA GLN A 165 -0.73 -11.41 39.12
C GLN A 165 -0.20 -12.85 39.19
N GLN A 166 -0.25 -13.47 40.37
CA GLN A 166 0.13 -14.87 40.60
C GLN A 166 -1.07 -15.81 40.69
N ASN A 167 -2.25 -15.28 41.02
CA ASN A 167 -3.47 -16.06 41.13
C ASN A 167 -4.07 -16.31 39.73
N GLU A 168 -4.17 -17.57 39.35
CA GLU A 168 -4.63 -18.01 38.04
C GLU A 168 -6.11 -17.68 37.77
N GLU A 169 -6.98 -17.82 38.79
CA GLU A 169 -8.39 -17.47 38.64
C GLU A 169 -8.57 -15.97 38.35
N GLU A 170 -7.81 -15.13 39.04
CA GLU A 170 -7.84 -13.68 38.80
C GLU A 170 -7.29 -13.29 37.44
N LYS A 171 -6.25 -14.00 36.93
CA LYS A 171 -5.76 -13.79 35.56
C LYS A 171 -6.83 -14.10 34.52
N LEU A 172 -7.55 -15.22 34.69
CA LEU A 172 -8.63 -15.60 33.78
C LEU A 172 -9.78 -14.58 33.78
N GLU A 173 -10.15 -14.03 34.97
CA GLU A 173 -11.14 -12.97 35.04
C GLU A 173 -10.71 -11.69 34.32
N ILE A 174 -9.41 -11.36 34.39
CA ILE A 174 -8.86 -10.18 33.69
C ILE A 174 -8.89 -10.40 32.17
N ILE A 175 -8.55 -11.60 31.71
CA ILE A 175 -8.64 -11.95 30.29
C ILE A 175 -10.07 -11.87 29.77
N ASP A 176 -11.04 -12.33 30.56
CA ASP A 176 -12.45 -12.20 30.19
C ASP A 176 -12.90 -10.72 30.07
N LYS A 177 -12.36 -9.84 30.93
CA LYS A 177 -12.56 -8.39 30.80
C LYS A 177 -11.92 -7.86 29.52
N LEU A 178 -10.68 -8.24 29.22
CA LEU A 178 -9.99 -7.85 27.99
C LEU A 178 -10.70 -8.34 26.73
N LYS A 179 -11.21 -9.58 26.76
CA LYS A 179 -12.00 -10.14 25.66
C LYS A 179 -13.26 -9.30 25.40
N ARG A 180 -14.00 -8.91 26.44
CA ARG A 180 -15.18 -8.05 26.28
C ARG A 180 -14.84 -6.69 25.68
N LEU A 181 -13.67 -6.12 25.99
CA LEU A 181 -13.21 -4.88 25.38
C LEU A 181 -12.85 -5.09 23.90
N HIS A 182 -12.15 -6.19 23.59
CA HIS A 182 -11.86 -6.58 22.21
C HIS A 182 -13.14 -6.81 21.40
N ASP A 183 -14.10 -7.59 21.90
CA ASP A 183 -15.37 -7.86 21.21
C ASP A 183 -16.20 -6.58 21.00
N ARG A 184 -16.01 -5.55 21.83
CA ARG A 184 -16.67 -4.23 21.68
C ARG A 184 -15.99 -3.34 20.65
N PHE A 185 -14.68 -3.45 20.51
CA PHE A 185 -13.83 -2.65 19.60
C PHE A 185 -13.09 -3.57 18.63
N GLU A 186 -13.84 -4.41 17.90
CA GLU A 186 -13.31 -5.47 17.01
C GLU A 186 -12.33 -4.97 15.93
N GLN A 187 -12.37 -3.66 15.60
CA GLN A 187 -11.47 -3.04 14.60
C GLN A 187 -10.27 -2.34 15.24
N SER A 188 -10.15 -2.32 16.56
CA SER A 188 -9.02 -1.72 17.26
C SER A 188 -7.83 -2.66 17.32
N GLU A 189 -6.76 -2.32 16.57
CA GLU A 189 -5.50 -3.06 16.60
C GLU A 189 -4.89 -3.07 18.00
N GLU A 190 -4.88 -1.92 18.66
CA GLU A 190 -4.23 -1.72 19.94
C GLU A 190 -4.91 -2.52 21.06
N ILE A 191 -6.24 -2.49 21.14
CA ILE A 191 -6.99 -3.27 22.14
C ILE A 191 -6.85 -4.77 21.88
N THR A 192 -6.89 -5.18 20.61
CA THR A 192 -6.67 -6.58 20.21
C THR A 192 -5.27 -7.06 20.60
N VAL A 193 -4.23 -6.25 20.37
CA VAL A 193 -2.87 -6.57 20.78
C VAL A 193 -2.76 -6.75 22.29
N GLN A 194 -3.42 -5.90 23.11
CA GLN A 194 -3.42 -6.07 24.57
C GLN A 194 -4.07 -7.39 24.99
N TYR A 195 -5.21 -7.74 24.39
CA TYR A 195 -5.90 -9.01 24.66
C TYR A 195 -5.04 -10.23 24.30
N LEU A 196 -4.47 -10.24 23.09
CA LEU A 196 -3.62 -11.35 22.61
C LEU A 196 -2.32 -11.47 23.42
N THR A 197 -1.67 -10.34 23.78
CA THR A 197 -0.47 -10.33 24.63
C THR A 197 -0.75 -10.97 25.99
N ALA A 198 -1.88 -10.62 26.61
CA ALA A 198 -2.30 -11.20 27.87
C ALA A 198 -2.52 -12.72 27.78
N ARG A 199 -3.08 -13.20 26.67
CA ARG A 199 -3.26 -14.64 26.41
C ARG A 199 -1.94 -15.36 26.14
N MET A 200 -1.01 -14.73 25.41
CA MET A 200 0.33 -15.29 25.19
C MET A 200 1.08 -15.53 26.52
N ASP A 201 0.92 -14.65 27.50
CA ASP A 201 1.53 -14.82 28.83
C ASP A 201 1.00 -16.07 29.55
N LEU A 202 -0.29 -16.38 29.41
CA LEU A 202 -0.86 -17.60 29.97
C LEU A 202 -0.40 -18.88 29.26
N VAL A 203 -0.22 -18.84 27.93
CA VAL A 203 0.30 -19.99 27.18
C VAL A 203 1.73 -20.30 27.60
N LYS A 204 2.57 -19.28 27.73
CA LYS A 204 3.98 -19.44 28.22
C LYS A 204 4.05 -20.11 29.59
N ASN A 205 3.00 -19.97 30.42
CA ASN A 205 2.88 -20.59 31.74
C ASN A 205 2.10 -21.93 31.72
N ASN A 206 1.83 -22.51 30.54
CA ASN A 206 1.07 -23.76 30.34
C ASN A 206 -0.37 -23.74 30.94
N GLN A 207 -1.02 -22.59 31.00
CA GLN A 207 -2.34 -22.39 31.59
C GLN A 207 -3.49 -22.47 30.58
N ILE A 208 -3.20 -22.22 29.30
CA ILE A 208 -4.16 -22.30 28.18
C ILE A 208 -3.53 -23.10 27.05
N ASP A 209 -4.35 -23.83 26.32
CA ASP A 209 -3.97 -24.56 25.12
C ASP A 209 -3.55 -23.55 24.01
N GLN A 210 -2.37 -23.75 23.46
CA GLN A 210 -1.79 -22.95 22.41
C GLN A 210 -2.66 -22.92 21.15
N SER A 211 -3.37 -24.01 20.84
CA SER A 211 -4.27 -24.11 19.68
C SER A 211 -5.39 -23.08 19.74
N ASN A 212 -5.94 -22.82 20.93
CA ASN A 212 -6.99 -21.81 21.11
C ASN A 212 -6.46 -20.39 20.92
N LEU A 213 -5.23 -20.11 21.35
CA LEU A 213 -4.60 -18.82 21.13
C LEU A 213 -4.32 -18.58 19.65
N VAL A 214 -3.80 -19.59 18.94
CA VAL A 214 -3.55 -19.51 17.50
C VAL A 214 -4.85 -19.21 16.74
N ASN A 215 -5.96 -19.86 17.09
CA ASN A 215 -7.26 -19.56 16.48
C ASN A 215 -7.73 -18.12 16.72
N ASP A 216 -7.56 -17.58 17.94
CA ASP A 216 -7.94 -16.20 18.24
C ASP A 216 -7.08 -15.19 17.46
N ILE A 217 -5.76 -15.47 17.31
CA ILE A 217 -4.87 -14.64 16.49
C ILE A 217 -5.32 -14.66 15.03
N TYR A 218 -5.73 -15.82 14.51
CA TYR A 218 -6.25 -15.91 13.15
C TYR A 218 -7.54 -15.11 12.95
N GLN A 219 -8.51 -15.25 13.84
CA GLN A 219 -9.75 -14.49 13.79
C GLN A 219 -9.47 -12.99 13.86
N SER A 220 -8.52 -12.58 14.71
CA SER A 220 -8.10 -11.18 14.80
C SER A 220 -7.43 -10.69 13.51
N LEU A 221 -6.59 -11.51 12.85
CA LEU A 221 -5.99 -11.17 11.55
C LEU A 221 -7.03 -11.14 10.43
N GLU A 222 -8.12 -11.91 10.50
CA GLU A 222 -9.22 -11.82 9.53
C GLU A 222 -9.93 -10.46 9.60
N SER A 223 -10.01 -9.87 10.78
CA SER A 223 -10.67 -8.58 11.01
C SER A 223 -9.69 -7.40 10.81
N ILE A 224 -8.44 -7.55 11.26
CA ILE A 224 -7.43 -6.48 11.30
C ILE A 224 -6.13 -6.97 10.66
N PRO A 225 -5.77 -6.50 9.44
CA PRO A 225 -4.49 -6.83 8.82
C PRO A 225 -3.35 -6.07 9.53
N SER A 226 -2.84 -6.64 10.63
CA SER A 226 -1.86 -6.04 11.53
C SER A 226 -0.53 -6.77 11.50
N ILE A 227 0.55 -6.00 11.36
CA ILE A 227 1.93 -6.48 11.45
C ILE A 227 2.25 -6.99 12.87
N LYS A 228 1.73 -6.30 13.91
CA LYS A 228 1.95 -6.69 15.32
C LYS A 228 1.30 -8.04 15.62
N ILE A 229 0.06 -8.23 15.16
CA ILE A 229 -0.67 -9.49 15.35
C ILE A 229 0.00 -10.62 14.55
N LEU A 230 0.45 -10.35 13.32
CA LEU A 230 1.20 -11.31 12.52
C LEU A 230 2.52 -11.73 13.21
N ASN A 231 3.25 -10.79 13.81
CA ASN A 231 4.47 -11.12 14.55
C ASN A 231 4.18 -12.04 15.74
N MET A 232 3.08 -11.82 16.47
CA MET A 232 2.67 -12.72 17.55
C MET A 232 2.41 -14.14 17.07
N LEU A 233 1.73 -14.28 15.91
CA LEU A 233 1.53 -15.60 15.29
C LEU A 233 2.85 -16.29 14.99
N ILE A 234 3.77 -15.58 14.33
CA ILE A 234 5.07 -16.13 13.93
C ILE A 234 5.92 -16.53 15.15
N GLU A 235 5.89 -15.74 16.23
CA GLU A 235 6.59 -16.10 17.48
C GLU A 235 6.10 -17.41 18.09
N ILE A 236 4.79 -17.67 18.01
CA ILE A 236 4.21 -18.92 18.52
C ILE A 236 4.61 -20.09 17.62
N LEU A 237 4.47 -19.93 16.31
CA LEU A 237 4.71 -21.00 15.33
C LEU A 237 6.20 -21.37 15.21
N ASP A 238 7.13 -20.42 15.39
CA ASP A 238 8.57 -20.70 15.39
C ASP A 238 9.00 -21.58 16.57
N ASN A 239 8.31 -21.47 17.70
CA ASN A 239 8.66 -22.18 18.93
C ASN A 239 8.02 -23.58 19.02
N ASP A 240 7.15 -23.97 18.08
CA ASP A 240 6.45 -25.25 18.13
C ASP A 240 6.59 -26.04 16.83
N GLU A 241 7.43 -27.10 16.87
CA GLU A 241 7.63 -27.98 15.71
C GLU A 241 6.40 -28.87 15.39
N GLN A 242 5.52 -29.11 16.35
CA GLN A 242 4.33 -29.91 16.14
C GLN A 242 3.29 -29.17 15.27
N PHE A 243 3.15 -27.85 15.45
CA PHE A 243 2.26 -27.03 14.63
C PHE A 243 2.70 -26.90 13.17
N LYS A 244 3.98 -27.10 12.87
CA LYS A 244 4.50 -27.11 11.48
C LYS A 244 3.95 -28.28 10.65
N GLN A 245 3.43 -29.33 11.27
CA GLN A 245 2.94 -30.53 10.59
C GLN A 245 1.41 -30.55 10.38
N ASP A 246 0.66 -29.89 11.25
CA ASP A 246 -0.81 -29.78 11.11
C ASP A 246 -1.14 -28.52 10.29
N GLN A 247 -1.22 -28.69 8.95
CA GLN A 247 -1.63 -27.63 8.02
C GLN A 247 -3.05 -27.16 8.35
N VAL A 248 -3.17 -26.14 9.19
CA VAL A 248 -4.41 -25.38 9.30
C VAL A 248 -4.56 -24.57 8.01
N GLN A 249 -5.57 -24.90 7.21
CA GLN A 249 -5.96 -24.09 6.04
C GLN A 249 -6.51 -22.75 6.53
N ILE A 250 -5.68 -21.74 6.45
CA ILE A 250 -5.99 -20.38 6.89
C ILE A 250 -6.40 -19.58 5.66
N SER A 251 -7.41 -18.75 5.83
CA SER A 251 -7.67 -17.68 4.87
C SER A 251 -6.47 -16.72 4.82
N THR A 252 -5.65 -16.86 3.80
CA THR A 252 -4.37 -16.14 3.65
C THR A 252 -4.56 -14.67 3.29
N SER A 253 -5.78 -14.23 2.96
CA SER A 253 -6.04 -12.91 2.41
C SER A 253 -5.56 -11.75 3.30
N ASN A 254 -5.76 -11.83 4.62
CA ASN A 254 -5.41 -10.73 5.53
C ASN A 254 -3.97 -10.82 6.03
N ILE A 255 -3.41 -12.01 6.12
CA ILE A 255 -1.95 -12.19 6.32
C ILE A 255 -1.21 -11.55 5.16
N VAL A 256 -1.69 -11.76 3.95
CA VAL A 256 -1.17 -11.14 2.73
C VAL A 256 -1.26 -9.61 2.79
N LYS A 257 -2.39 -9.04 3.21
CA LYS A 257 -2.53 -7.59 3.39
C LYS A 257 -1.57 -7.03 4.44
N ALA A 258 -1.34 -7.75 5.53
CA ALA A 258 -0.36 -7.36 6.54
C ALA A 258 1.07 -7.40 5.99
N LEU A 259 1.42 -8.42 5.20
CA LEU A 259 2.71 -8.52 4.53
C LEU A 259 2.90 -7.45 3.46
N ASP A 260 1.86 -7.13 2.70
CA ASP A 260 1.90 -6.05 1.71
C ASP A 260 2.16 -4.69 2.39
N LYS A 261 1.55 -4.43 3.55
CA LYS A 261 1.89 -3.24 4.36
C LYS A 261 3.35 -3.22 4.78
N LEU A 262 3.92 -4.35 5.22
CA LEU A 262 5.35 -4.45 5.56
C LEU A 262 6.27 -4.07 4.41
N CYS A 263 5.90 -4.42 3.19
CA CYS A 263 6.73 -4.19 2.01
C CYS A 263 6.63 -2.76 1.47
N PHE A 264 5.47 -2.10 1.61
CA PHE A 264 5.14 -0.89 0.86
C PHE A 264 4.78 0.31 1.72
N ASP A 265 4.76 0.19 3.05
CA ASP A 265 4.51 1.33 3.92
C ASP A 265 5.78 2.18 4.06
N SER A 266 5.77 3.34 3.38
CA SER A 266 6.89 4.29 3.36
C SER A 266 7.09 5.06 4.67
N SER A 267 6.18 4.92 5.64
CA SER A 267 6.30 5.55 6.96
C SER A 267 7.28 4.85 7.90
N ILE A 268 7.88 3.75 7.44
CA ILE A 268 8.80 2.94 8.24
C ILE A 268 10.17 3.61 8.28
N GLU A 269 10.54 4.13 9.46
CA GLU A 269 11.82 4.77 9.74
C GLU A 269 13.03 3.85 9.44
N GLU A 270 14.14 4.44 8.95
CA GLU A 270 15.43 3.76 8.79
C GLU A 270 15.85 3.09 10.12
N GLY A 271 15.78 1.77 10.19
CA GLY A 271 16.16 0.99 11.38
C GLY A 271 15.09 -0.01 11.85
N LYS A 272 13.81 0.22 11.58
CA LYS A 272 12.76 -0.79 11.74
C LYS A 272 12.76 -1.79 10.58
N ASP A 273 13.25 -1.36 9.44
CA ASP A 273 13.26 -2.06 8.16
C ASP A 273 13.85 -3.49 8.21
N GLU A 274 14.91 -3.72 9.02
CA GLU A 274 15.56 -5.05 9.09
C GLU A 274 14.73 -6.07 9.89
N LYS A 275 14.06 -5.64 10.97
CA LYS A 275 13.20 -6.54 11.76
C LYS A 275 11.95 -6.97 11.01
N GLU A 276 11.38 -6.06 10.25
CA GLU A 276 10.15 -6.30 9.47
C GLU A 276 10.43 -7.15 8.23
N LYS A 277 11.56 -6.93 7.55
CA LYS A 277 12.03 -7.81 6.48
C LYS A 277 12.33 -9.22 6.98
N ASN A 278 12.90 -9.35 8.18
CA ASN A 278 13.08 -10.65 8.82
C ASN A 278 11.76 -11.33 9.15
N LEU A 279 10.72 -10.57 9.52
CA LEU A 279 9.38 -11.11 9.75
C LEU A 279 8.78 -11.69 8.45
N LEU A 280 8.90 -10.96 7.33
CA LEU A 280 8.47 -11.43 6.02
C LEU A 280 9.16 -12.75 5.64
N ILE A 281 10.48 -12.82 5.77
CA ILE A 281 11.26 -14.02 5.46
C ILE A 281 10.84 -15.19 6.36
N ARG A 282 10.66 -14.97 7.65
CA ARG A 282 10.21 -15.99 8.62
C ARG A 282 8.81 -16.51 8.27
N THR A 283 7.87 -15.62 7.95
CA THR A 283 6.51 -15.98 7.56
C THR A 283 6.49 -16.89 6.32
N LEU A 284 7.31 -16.56 5.32
CA LEU A 284 7.41 -17.37 4.09
C LEU A 284 8.08 -18.72 4.33
N LYS A 285 9.11 -18.78 5.19
CA LYS A 285 9.78 -20.04 5.57
C LYS A 285 8.85 -21.02 6.30
N LEU A 286 7.90 -20.52 7.08
CA LEU A 286 6.92 -21.39 7.78
C LEU A 286 5.93 -22.06 6.84
N GLY A 287 5.88 -21.69 5.55
CA GLY A 287 4.98 -22.31 4.57
C GLY A 287 3.49 -22.07 4.80
N ILE A 288 3.12 -21.15 5.69
CA ILE A 288 1.73 -20.82 6.04
C ILE A 288 1.00 -20.24 4.82
N ILE A 289 1.73 -19.62 3.90
CA ILE A 289 1.20 -18.98 2.70
C ILE A 289 1.40 -19.91 1.53
N SER A 290 0.34 -20.56 1.08
CA SER A 290 0.31 -21.39 -0.12
C SER A 290 0.14 -20.60 -1.41
N ASP A 291 -0.10 -19.29 -1.32
CA ASP A 291 -0.41 -18.44 -2.46
C ASP A 291 0.83 -18.25 -3.38
N THR A 292 0.62 -18.40 -4.67
CA THR A 292 1.64 -18.23 -5.71
C THR A 292 2.20 -16.81 -5.84
N LYS A 293 1.56 -15.86 -5.19
CA LYS A 293 1.96 -14.45 -5.12
C LYS A 293 3.42 -14.23 -4.73
N TYR A 294 3.89 -15.02 -3.77
CA TYR A 294 5.21 -14.85 -3.16
C TYR A 294 6.23 -15.83 -3.74
N ASP A 295 5.95 -16.49 -4.86
CA ASP A 295 6.83 -17.49 -5.43
C ASP A 295 8.22 -16.92 -5.79
N ILE A 296 8.28 -15.66 -6.21
CA ILE A 296 9.57 -14.99 -6.46
C ILE A 296 10.40 -14.86 -5.17
N LEU A 297 9.77 -14.43 -4.07
CA LEU A 297 10.42 -14.33 -2.75
C LEU A 297 10.78 -15.69 -2.18
N LYS A 298 9.89 -16.67 -2.32
CA LYS A 298 10.16 -18.06 -1.93
C LYS A 298 11.39 -18.59 -2.65
N SER A 299 11.51 -18.35 -3.97
CA SER A 299 12.66 -18.76 -4.75
C SER A 299 13.97 -18.11 -4.28
N TRP A 300 13.94 -16.84 -3.87
CA TRP A 300 15.11 -16.17 -3.29
C TRP A 300 15.49 -16.76 -1.93
N ILE A 301 14.48 -17.06 -1.08
CA ILE A 301 14.68 -17.69 0.22
C ILE A 301 15.22 -19.11 0.06
N GLU A 302 14.69 -19.89 -0.87
CA GLU A 302 15.18 -21.23 -1.17
C GLU A 302 16.62 -21.23 -1.65
N HIS A 303 16.98 -20.27 -2.50
CA HIS A 303 18.33 -20.18 -3.07
C HIS A 303 19.36 -19.70 -2.05
N TYR A 304 19.05 -18.66 -1.28
CA TYR A 304 20.00 -18.02 -0.36
C TYR A 304 19.96 -18.56 1.08
N GLY A 305 18.93 -19.30 1.43
CA GLY A 305 18.78 -19.91 2.75
C GLY A 305 18.80 -18.87 3.89
N GLU A 306 19.92 -18.81 4.63
CA GLU A 306 20.11 -17.90 5.76
C GLU A 306 20.82 -16.59 5.40
N ASP A 307 21.24 -16.38 4.14
CA ASP A 307 21.84 -15.11 3.71
C ASP A 307 20.77 -14.01 3.60
N SER A 308 20.31 -13.57 4.77
CA SER A 308 19.31 -12.51 4.89
C SER A 308 19.76 -11.19 4.23
N LYS A 309 21.06 -10.92 4.13
CA LYS A 309 21.57 -9.68 3.54
C LYS A 309 21.25 -9.59 2.05
N LYS A 310 21.48 -10.67 1.30
CA LYS A 310 21.13 -10.69 -0.14
C LYS A 310 19.64 -10.64 -0.36
N ILE A 311 18.87 -11.42 0.42
CA ILE A 311 17.40 -11.42 0.34
C ILE A 311 16.86 -10.01 0.64
N ASN A 312 17.30 -9.38 1.74
CA ASN A 312 16.87 -8.03 2.10
C ASN A 312 17.20 -7.00 1.01
N LYS A 313 18.37 -7.14 0.38
CA LYS A 313 18.74 -6.27 -0.74
C LYS A 313 17.84 -6.47 -1.96
N LEU A 314 17.49 -7.69 -2.31
CA LEU A 314 16.55 -7.99 -3.39
C LEU A 314 15.14 -7.46 -3.07
N ILE A 315 14.68 -7.62 -1.81
CA ILE A 315 13.41 -7.05 -1.35
C ILE A 315 13.42 -5.52 -1.50
N LYS A 316 14.49 -4.84 -1.10
CA LYS A 316 14.62 -3.39 -1.24
C LYS A 316 14.56 -2.94 -2.71
N ILE A 317 15.30 -3.63 -3.59
CA ILE A 317 15.28 -3.36 -5.03
C ILE A 317 13.87 -3.55 -5.59
N TYR A 318 13.21 -4.65 -5.25
CA TYR A 318 11.85 -4.93 -5.71
C TYR A 318 10.86 -3.87 -5.21
N THR A 319 10.95 -3.48 -3.93
CA THR A 319 10.10 -2.43 -3.35
C THR A 319 10.25 -1.11 -4.09
N LEU A 320 11.49 -0.69 -4.40
CA LEU A 320 11.74 0.52 -5.19
C LEU A 320 11.15 0.42 -6.61
N VAL A 321 11.27 -0.74 -7.25
CA VAL A 321 10.65 -0.99 -8.56
C VAL A 321 9.13 -0.86 -8.49
N GLN A 322 8.50 -1.42 -7.48
CA GLN A 322 7.04 -1.31 -7.30
C GLN A 322 6.60 0.13 -6.98
N GLN A 323 7.37 0.86 -6.18
CA GLN A 323 7.11 2.30 -5.94
C GLN A 323 7.22 3.12 -7.22
N ILE A 324 8.24 2.87 -8.06
CA ILE A 324 8.36 3.49 -9.38
C ILE A 324 7.15 3.14 -10.24
N LYS A 325 6.76 1.88 -10.27
CA LYS A 325 5.58 1.41 -11.01
C LYS A 325 4.29 2.09 -10.55
N TYR A 326 4.13 2.30 -9.24
CA TYR A 326 3.02 3.06 -8.66
C TYR A 326 3.03 4.53 -9.11
N GLU A 327 4.18 5.20 -9.06
CA GLU A 327 4.28 6.60 -9.51
C GLU A 327 3.97 6.75 -11.01
N LEU A 328 4.26 5.73 -11.81
CA LEU A 328 3.91 5.70 -13.24
C LEU A 328 2.44 5.32 -13.47
N GLY A 329 1.79 4.61 -12.52
CA GLY A 329 0.41 4.20 -12.63
C GLY A 329 -0.59 5.35 -12.54
N LEU A 330 -1.78 5.17 -13.14
CA LEU A 330 -2.87 6.11 -12.93
C LEU A 330 -3.44 5.95 -11.51
N LYS A 331 -3.63 7.08 -10.84
CA LYS A 331 -4.18 7.18 -9.49
C LYS A 331 -5.63 7.66 -9.53
N VAL A 332 -6.39 7.43 -8.47
CA VAL A 332 -7.80 7.88 -8.39
C VAL A 332 -7.90 9.40 -8.56
N GLU A 333 -6.96 10.14 -8.00
CA GLU A 333 -6.87 11.61 -8.10
C GLU A 333 -6.66 12.12 -9.52
N ASP A 334 -6.09 11.29 -10.44
CA ASP A 334 -5.90 11.65 -11.85
C ASP A 334 -7.22 11.79 -12.64
N LYS A 335 -8.36 11.37 -12.07
CA LYS A 335 -9.69 11.60 -12.68
C LYS A 335 -9.96 13.09 -12.92
N ASN A 336 -9.42 13.95 -12.10
CA ASN A 336 -9.61 15.40 -12.20
C ASN A 336 -8.80 16.04 -13.34
N ARG A 337 -7.89 15.31 -13.98
CA ARG A 337 -7.01 15.82 -15.06
C ARG A 337 -7.63 15.77 -16.46
N ASN A 338 -8.83 15.20 -16.59
CA ASN A 338 -9.49 15.02 -17.90
C ASN A 338 -8.61 14.36 -18.97
N LEU A 339 -7.81 13.38 -18.59
CA LEU A 339 -6.95 12.64 -19.51
C LEU A 339 -7.82 11.90 -20.54
N LYS A 340 -7.37 11.92 -21.79
CA LYS A 340 -7.95 11.13 -22.86
C LYS A 340 -7.10 9.86 -23.08
N PHE A 341 -7.75 8.80 -23.51
CA PHE A 341 -7.10 7.50 -23.75
C PHE A 341 -7.34 7.08 -25.18
N GLY A 342 -6.59 7.69 -26.12
CA GLY A 342 -6.72 7.45 -27.53
C GLY A 342 -5.82 6.30 -28.00
N HIS A 343 -6.37 5.41 -28.80
CA HIS A 343 -5.62 4.35 -29.49
C HIS A 343 -5.75 4.54 -31.00
N TYR A 344 -4.66 4.92 -31.65
CA TYR A 344 -4.62 5.06 -33.08
C TYR A 344 -4.50 3.68 -33.75
N THR A 345 -5.29 3.46 -34.80
CA THR A 345 -5.29 2.18 -35.51
C THR A 345 -5.86 2.32 -36.93
N SER A 346 -5.78 1.26 -37.72
CA SER A 346 -6.37 1.21 -39.07
C SER A 346 -7.89 1.04 -39.03
N GLY A 347 -8.55 1.39 -40.11
CA GLY A 347 -9.99 1.12 -40.28
C GLY A 347 -10.33 -0.36 -40.24
N GLU A 348 -9.42 -1.23 -40.70
CA GLU A 348 -9.60 -2.70 -40.64
C GLU A 348 -9.57 -3.20 -39.16
N ALA A 349 -8.67 -2.66 -38.36
CA ALA A 349 -8.61 -2.98 -36.93
C ALA A 349 -9.87 -2.52 -36.20
N LEU A 350 -10.38 -1.29 -36.49
CA LEU A 350 -11.64 -0.83 -35.98
C LEU A 350 -12.78 -1.82 -36.31
N GLN A 351 -12.86 -2.29 -37.57
CA GLN A 351 -13.88 -3.24 -37.98
C GLN A 351 -13.79 -4.57 -37.20
N SER A 352 -12.58 -4.99 -36.86
CA SER A 352 -12.36 -6.18 -36.04
C SER A 352 -12.82 -6.00 -34.60
N ILE A 353 -12.61 -4.80 -34.03
CA ILE A 353 -13.03 -4.43 -32.67
C ILE A 353 -14.56 -4.31 -32.61
N LEU A 354 -15.20 -3.81 -33.66
CA LEU A 354 -16.66 -3.70 -33.74
C LEU A 354 -17.39 -5.04 -33.92
N GLY A 355 -16.65 -6.11 -34.20
CA GLY A 355 -17.12 -7.48 -34.10
C GLY A 355 -17.67 -8.11 -35.36
N LYS A 356 -17.33 -9.40 -35.52
CA LYS A 356 -17.86 -10.29 -36.55
C LYS A 356 -18.60 -11.51 -36.01
N GLU A 357 -18.73 -11.63 -34.68
CA GLU A 357 -19.40 -12.80 -34.14
C GLU A 357 -20.90 -12.75 -34.39
N ASN A 358 -21.44 -13.84 -34.98
CA ASN A 358 -22.85 -13.99 -35.34
C ASN A 358 -23.77 -14.12 -34.11
N LYS A 359 -23.64 -13.27 -33.12
CA LYS A 359 -24.58 -13.18 -32.00
C LYS A 359 -25.49 -12.00 -32.22
N ALA A 360 -26.77 -12.32 -32.38
CA ALA A 360 -27.81 -11.31 -32.48
C ALA A 360 -28.28 -10.87 -31.09
N PRO A 361 -28.76 -9.64 -30.91
CA PRO A 361 -28.68 -8.53 -31.84
C PRO A 361 -27.27 -7.91 -31.78
N PHE A 362 -26.90 -7.05 -32.62
CA PHE A 362 -25.59 -6.41 -32.78
C PHE A 362 -24.93 -5.97 -31.45
N TYR A 363 -23.62 -6.20 -31.28
CA TYR A 363 -22.85 -5.73 -30.15
C TYR A 363 -21.41 -5.42 -30.55
N ILE A 364 -20.73 -4.56 -29.76
CA ILE A 364 -19.32 -4.30 -29.90
C ILE A 364 -18.58 -5.45 -29.22
N SER A 365 -17.69 -6.16 -29.94
CA SER A 365 -16.88 -7.22 -29.32
C SER A 365 -15.93 -6.65 -28.29
N GLY A 366 -15.45 -5.43 -28.51
CA GLY A 366 -14.56 -4.71 -27.63
C GLY A 366 -13.22 -5.41 -27.34
N LYS A 367 -12.96 -6.53 -28.04
CA LYS A 367 -11.73 -7.30 -27.82
C LYS A 367 -10.54 -6.60 -28.43
N THR A 368 -9.51 -6.41 -27.62
CA THR A 368 -8.24 -5.80 -28.04
C THR A 368 -7.08 -6.72 -27.72
N ARG A 369 -5.93 -6.42 -28.35
CA ARG A 369 -4.73 -7.25 -28.29
C ARG A 369 -3.59 -6.46 -27.66
N LEU A 370 -2.85 -7.10 -26.77
CA LEU A 370 -1.55 -6.66 -26.31
C LEU A 370 -0.49 -7.37 -27.16
N ASN A 371 0.32 -6.61 -27.87
CA ASN A 371 1.38 -7.18 -28.70
C ASN A 371 2.64 -7.43 -27.88
N ASN A 372 3.43 -8.43 -28.26
CA ASN A 372 4.70 -8.69 -27.62
C ASN A 372 5.64 -7.50 -27.78
N ALA A 373 6.38 -7.16 -26.72
CA ALA A 373 7.25 -5.99 -26.66
C ALA A 373 8.37 -5.99 -27.72
N ASN A 374 8.78 -7.15 -28.23
CA ASN A 374 9.76 -7.22 -29.32
C ASN A 374 9.26 -6.64 -30.67
N TYR A 375 7.97 -6.33 -30.80
CA TYR A 375 7.39 -5.75 -32.03
C TYR A 375 7.24 -4.23 -31.99
N MET A 376 7.80 -3.58 -30.97
CA MET A 376 7.76 -2.12 -30.87
C MET A 376 8.63 -1.47 -31.95
N ASN A 377 8.20 -0.29 -32.39
CA ASN A 377 8.90 0.44 -33.46
C ASN A 377 10.15 1.18 -32.99
N ASP A 378 10.26 1.41 -31.69
CA ASP A 378 11.42 2.11 -31.10
C ASP A 378 12.56 1.12 -30.88
N PRO A 379 13.71 1.27 -31.56
CA PRO A 379 14.86 0.37 -31.36
C PRO A 379 15.52 0.52 -29.99
N GLU A 380 15.25 1.61 -29.26
CA GLU A 380 15.71 1.84 -27.88
C GLU A 380 14.67 1.41 -26.84
N GLU A 381 13.58 0.76 -27.26
CA GLU A 381 12.51 0.31 -26.38
C GLU A 381 13.05 -0.62 -25.28
N GLY A 382 12.92 -0.18 -24.04
CA GLY A 382 13.42 -0.91 -22.88
C GLY A 382 14.94 -0.81 -22.62
N VAL A 383 15.72 -0.15 -23.49
CA VAL A 383 17.19 -0.05 -23.35
C VAL A 383 17.60 1.16 -22.50
N ILE A 384 16.85 2.26 -22.54
CA ILE A 384 17.21 3.51 -21.85
C ILE A 384 17.37 3.32 -20.33
N LEU A 385 16.59 2.44 -19.74
CA LEU A 385 16.66 2.13 -18.32
C LEU A 385 17.96 1.39 -17.97
N GLU A 386 18.49 0.55 -18.86
CA GLU A 386 19.77 -0.14 -18.69
C GLU A 386 20.93 0.89 -18.59
N ASP A 387 20.91 1.90 -19.44
CA ASP A 387 21.93 2.96 -19.44
C ASP A 387 21.84 3.81 -18.15
N ILE A 388 20.64 4.19 -17.72
CA ILE A 388 20.41 4.97 -16.49
C ILE A 388 20.89 4.19 -15.26
N LEU A 389 20.52 2.92 -15.15
CA LEU A 389 20.81 2.06 -13.99
C LEU A 389 22.18 1.38 -14.09
N LYS A 390 22.90 1.57 -15.19
CA LYS A 390 24.19 0.92 -15.50
C LYS A 390 24.11 -0.61 -15.46
N LEU A 391 23.03 -1.18 -15.97
CA LEU A 391 22.85 -2.62 -16.09
C LEU A 391 23.65 -3.20 -17.27
N GLU A 392 23.78 -4.52 -17.31
CA GLU A 392 24.27 -5.23 -18.50
C GLU A 392 23.21 -5.07 -19.62
N LYS A 393 23.68 -4.83 -20.84
CA LYS A 393 22.77 -4.69 -21.98
C LYS A 393 22.21 -6.07 -22.35
N ARG A 394 20.91 -6.11 -22.51
CA ARG A 394 20.21 -7.30 -22.97
C ARG A 394 20.65 -7.65 -24.40
N ASP A 395 20.71 -8.95 -24.68
CA ASP A 395 20.87 -9.43 -26.06
C ASP A 395 19.61 -9.03 -26.86
N PRO A 396 19.76 -8.27 -27.96
CA PRO A 396 18.64 -7.92 -28.83
C PRO A 396 17.83 -9.10 -29.35
N LEU A 397 18.43 -10.29 -29.39
CA LEU A 397 17.79 -11.53 -29.82
C LEU A 397 17.03 -12.24 -28.69
N GLU A 398 17.18 -11.80 -27.46
CA GLU A 398 16.46 -12.38 -26.33
C GLU A 398 14.98 -12.00 -26.39
N PRO A 399 14.05 -12.98 -26.40
CA PRO A 399 12.62 -12.70 -26.50
C PRO A 399 12.08 -12.11 -25.20
N SER A 400 11.21 -11.11 -25.29
CA SER A 400 10.50 -10.55 -24.17
C SER A 400 9.25 -11.38 -23.82
N SER A 401 9.04 -11.65 -22.55
CA SER A 401 7.79 -12.21 -22.03
C SER A 401 6.72 -11.14 -21.72
N TRP A 402 6.98 -9.88 -22.03
CA TRP A 402 6.05 -8.77 -21.80
C TRP A 402 5.24 -8.47 -23.06
N PHE A 403 3.97 -8.13 -22.81
CA PHE A 403 2.99 -7.76 -23.83
C PHE A 403 2.41 -6.42 -23.44
N LEU A 404 2.19 -5.55 -24.43
CA LEU A 404 1.73 -4.21 -24.18
C LEU A 404 0.74 -3.70 -25.22
N MET A 405 -0.09 -2.73 -24.79
CA MET A 405 -0.95 -1.95 -25.65
C MET A 405 -0.78 -0.48 -25.27
N SER A 406 -0.56 0.36 -26.27
CA SER A 406 -0.26 1.79 -26.11
C SER A 406 -1.48 2.63 -26.39
N PHE A 407 -1.61 3.70 -25.58
CA PHE A 407 -2.58 4.76 -25.70
C PHE A 407 -1.86 6.10 -25.67
N THR A 408 -2.55 7.18 -26.02
CA THR A 408 -2.02 8.54 -25.95
C THR A 408 -3.07 9.52 -25.45
N SER A 409 -2.63 10.60 -24.78
CA SER A 409 -3.49 11.73 -24.46
C SER A 409 -3.77 12.61 -25.69
N LYS A 410 -2.93 12.52 -26.74
CA LYS A 410 -3.01 13.29 -27.98
C LYS A 410 -3.96 12.61 -28.99
N THR A 411 -5.24 12.77 -28.80
CA THR A 411 -6.27 12.05 -29.59
C THR A 411 -6.50 12.60 -31.01
N ASP A 412 -6.05 13.83 -31.31
CA ASP A 412 -6.09 14.44 -32.64
C ASP A 412 -4.81 15.25 -32.89
N ASP A 413 -3.71 14.56 -33.21
CA ASP A 413 -2.38 15.14 -33.40
C ASP A 413 -1.77 14.72 -34.76
N LEU A 414 -1.08 15.64 -35.40
CA LEU A 414 -0.53 15.44 -36.75
C LEU A 414 0.53 14.31 -36.79
N ALA A 415 1.42 14.27 -35.80
CA ALA A 415 2.48 13.27 -35.73
C ALA A 415 1.88 11.88 -35.47
N MET A 416 0.91 11.82 -34.57
CA MET A 416 0.17 10.59 -34.24
C MET A 416 -0.60 10.05 -35.44
N TRP A 417 -1.27 10.91 -36.20
CA TRP A 417 -1.93 10.51 -37.45
C TRP A 417 -0.94 9.97 -38.49
N SER A 418 0.23 10.58 -38.61
CA SER A 418 1.26 10.13 -39.55
C SER A 418 1.83 8.77 -39.19
N GLN A 419 2.17 8.56 -37.94
CA GLN A 419 2.91 7.39 -37.50
C GLN A 419 2.02 6.19 -37.16
N TYR A 420 0.90 6.44 -36.48
CA TYR A 420 0.05 5.40 -35.91
C TYR A 420 -1.35 5.32 -36.51
N GLY A 421 -1.80 6.38 -37.16
CA GLY A 421 -3.11 6.51 -37.78
C GLY A 421 -3.16 6.02 -39.24
N ASN A 422 -2.38 5.03 -39.65
CA ASN A 422 -2.34 4.54 -41.02
C ASN A 422 -2.16 5.68 -42.06
N ASN A 423 -1.16 6.54 -41.85
CA ASN A 423 -0.92 7.71 -42.70
C ASN A 423 -2.17 8.64 -42.84
N ALA A 424 -2.88 8.78 -41.72
CA ALA A 424 -4.11 9.56 -41.56
C ALA A 424 -5.37 8.99 -42.24
N GLU A 425 -5.34 7.78 -42.75
CA GLU A 425 -6.47 7.02 -43.26
C GLU A 425 -7.14 6.14 -42.20
N GLY A 426 -6.59 6.09 -40.99
CA GLY A 426 -7.10 5.28 -39.85
C GLY A 426 -8.06 6.06 -38.98
N VAL A 427 -8.17 5.57 -37.73
CA VAL A 427 -9.02 6.13 -36.67
C VAL A 427 -8.25 6.25 -35.37
N CYS A 428 -8.68 7.17 -34.51
CA CYS A 428 -8.31 7.17 -33.10
C CYS A 428 -9.53 6.75 -32.26
N ILE A 429 -9.43 5.64 -31.56
CA ILE A 429 -10.46 5.11 -30.66
C ILE A 429 -10.18 5.69 -29.27
N VAL A 430 -11.08 6.52 -28.76
CA VAL A 430 -10.98 7.11 -27.42
C VAL A 430 -11.80 6.27 -26.47
N LEU A 431 -11.14 5.72 -25.43
CA LEU A 431 -11.77 4.84 -24.46
C LEU A 431 -12.41 5.61 -23.32
N ASN A 432 -13.33 4.95 -22.63
CA ASN A 432 -13.89 5.44 -21.39
C ASN A 432 -12.82 5.37 -20.28
N GLU A 433 -12.77 6.40 -19.44
CA GLU A 433 -11.83 6.43 -18.31
C GLU A 433 -12.04 5.30 -17.29
N ASN A 434 -13.25 4.74 -17.23
CA ASN A 434 -13.60 3.63 -16.35
C ASN A 434 -13.12 2.27 -16.85
N ASP A 435 -12.50 2.17 -18.03
CA ASP A 435 -11.94 0.93 -18.57
C ASP A 435 -10.71 0.44 -17.80
N PHE A 436 -10.11 1.30 -16.99
CA PHE A 436 -8.85 1.04 -16.32
C PHE A 436 -8.99 1.04 -14.80
N ALA A 437 -8.24 0.16 -14.14
CA ALA A 437 -8.04 0.22 -12.71
C ALA A 437 -7.14 1.41 -12.35
N ARG A 438 -7.35 1.98 -11.17
CA ARG A 438 -6.57 3.09 -10.63
C ARG A 438 -6.09 2.77 -9.23
N TYR A 439 -4.89 3.22 -8.90
CA TYR A 439 -4.35 3.11 -7.57
C TYR A 439 -5.01 4.11 -6.62
N HIS A 440 -5.41 3.66 -5.44
CA HIS A 440 -5.91 4.53 -4.36
C HIS A 440 -4.75 5.02 -3.49
N SER A 441 -3.80 4.15 -3.20
CA SER A 441 -2.64 4.44 -2.36
C SER A 441 -1.50 3.45 -2.61
N LEU A 442 -0.35 3.68 -1.99
CA LEU A 442 0.76 2.74 -1.99
C LEU A 442 0.38 1.37 -1.42
N SER A 443 -0.61 1.31 -0.54
CA SER A 443 -1.11 0.05 0.02
C SER A 443 -1.82 -0.86 -1.00
N ASP A 444 -2.18 -0.34 -2.17
CA ASP A 444 -2.68 -1.14 -3.28
C ASP A 444 -1.57 -1.90 -4.01
N LEU A 445 -0.31 -1.54 -3.78
CA LEU A 445 0.83 -2.31 -4.23
C LEU A 445 0.90 -3.62 -3.48
N SER A 446 1.18 -4.67 -4.19
CA SER A 446 1.27 -6.01 -3.65
C SER A 446 2.32 -6.77 -4.45
N TRP A 447 2.96 -7.74 -3.82
CA TRP A 447 3.76 -8.76 -4.51
C TRP A 447 2.92 -9.54 -5.53
N TYR A 448 1.61 -9.32 -5.49
CA TYR A 448 0.66 -9.90 -6.40
C TYR A 448 0.69 -9.16 -7.73
N GLN A 449 1.32 -9.77 -8.71
CA GLN A 449 0.98 -9.50 -10.09
C GLN A 449 -0.28 -10.28 -10.43
N LYS A 450 -1.31 -9.60 -10.93
CA LYS A 450 -2.58 -10.19 -11.39
C LYS A 450 -2.41 -11.35 -12.40
N ASN A 451 -1.22 -11.58 -12.87
CA ASN A 451 -0.87 -12.63 -13.78
C ASN A 451 -0.18 -13.76 -13.01
N SER A 452 -0.99 -14.71 -12.56
CA SER A 452 -0.58 -16.02 -12.00
C SER A 452 0.36 -16.85 -12.90
N ASP A 453 0.89 -16.26 -13.97
CA ASP A 453 1.72 -16.91 -14.98
C ASP A 453 3.22 -16.69 -14.78
N ILE A 454 3.65 -15.96 -13.75
CA ILE A 454 5.06 -15.93 -13.36
C ILE A 454 5.42 -17.25 -12.66
N LYS A 455 5.35 -18.33 -13.38
CA LYS A 455 6.18 -19.47 -13.05
C LYS A 455 7.57 -19.12 -13.56
N ILE A 456 8.42 -18.61 -12.68
CA ILE A 456 9.85 -18.53 -12.94
C ILE A 456 10.27 -19.95 -13.23
N SER A 457 10.49 -20.25 -14.51
CA SER A 457 10.93 -21.56 -14.93
C SER A 457 12.39 -21.74 -14.53
N HIS A 458 12.61 -22.07 -13.26
CA HIS A 458 13.89 -22.62 -12.84
C HIS A 458 14.03 -24.03 -13.42
N LYS A 459 14.30 -24.13 -14.70
CA LYS A 459 15.01 -25.29 -15.22
C LYS A 459 16.48 -25.17 -14.87
N MET A 460 16.82 -25.29 -13.60
CA MET A 460 18.09 -25.83 -13.22
C MET A 460 17.95 -27.36 -13.32
N ASN A 461 18.80 -27.97 -14.14
CA ASN A 461 19.00 -29.41 -14.21
C ASN A 461 19.30 -29.95 -12.80
N SER A 462 18.28 -30.44 -12.12
CA SER A 462 18.42 -31.45 -11.07
C SER A 462 17.24 -32.39 -11.18
N SER A 463 17.51 -33.53 -11.80
CA SER A 463 16.71 -34.74 -11.77
C SER A 463 16.45 -35.15 -10.32
N ILE A 464 15.27 -34.84 -9.81
CA ILE A 464 14.65 -35.60 -8.71
C ILE A 464 13.17 -35.75 -9.09
N GLU A 465 12.86 -36.94 -9.57
CA GLU A 465 11.50 -37.40 -9.77
C GLU A 465 10.82 -37.56 -8.42
N PHE A 466 9.79 -36.75 -8.17
CA PHE A 466 8.77 -37.10 -7.18
C PHE A 466 7.55 -37.65 -7.93
N GLN A 467 7.39 -38.95 -7.88
CA GLN A 467 6.15 -39.64 -8.22
C GLN A 467 5.10 -39.31 -7.14
N SER A 468 4.07 -38.56 -7.48
CA SER A 468 2.84 -38.51 -6.70
C SER A 468 1.75 -39.28 -7.44
N ASN A 469 1.53 -40.51 -7.03
CA ASN A 469 0.32 -41.26 -7.32
C ASN A 469 -0.83 -40.69 -6.47
N ILE A 470 -1.82 -40.07 -7.09
CA ILE A 470 -3.17 -39.97 -6.55
C ILE A 470 -4.16 -40.21 -7.67
N SER A 471 -4.89 -41.30 -7.51
CA SER A 471 -5.94 -41.82 -8.35
C SER A 471 -7.19 -40.91 -8.35
N SER A 472 -7.72 -40.73 -9.54
CA SER A 472 -9.05 -40.19 -9.86
C SER A 472 -10.21 -40.97 -9.23
N ASN A 473 -11.22 -40.26 -8.75
CA ASN A 473 -12.61 -40.70 -8.82
C ASN A 473 -13.54 -39.48 -8.73
N GLU A 474 -14.25 -39.21 -9.80
CA GLU A 474 -15.46 -38.38 -9.84
C GLU A 474 -16.67 -39.15 -9.22
N PRO A 475 -17.78 -38.48 -8.85
CA PRO A 475 -18.75 -38.04 -9.85
C PRO A 475 -19.57 -36.77 -9.53
N ASN A 476 -20.03 -36.16 -10.63
CA ASN A 476 -21.08 -35.16 -10.83
C ASN A 476 -22.19 -35.03 -9.77
N LYS A 477 -22.52 -33.77 -9.44
CA LYS A 477 -23.91 -33.35 -9.22
C LYS A 477 -24.11 -31.86 -9.54
N GLU A 478 -24.92 -31.61 -10.55
CA GLU A 478 -25.61 -30.35 -10.82
C GLU A 478 -26.51 -29.94 -9.66
N ILE A 479 -26.44 -28.69 -9.24
CA ILE A 479 -27.54 -28.05 -8.49
C ILE A 479 -27.78 -26.66 -9.10
N THR A 480 -28.89 -26.57 -9.80
CA THR A 480 -29.59 -25.33 -10.17
C THR A 480 -30.18 -24.66 -8.94
N THR A 481 -29.90 -23.36 -8.73
CA THR A 481 -30.75 -22.52 -7.91
C THR A 481 -31.00 -21.16 -8.53
N ARG A 482 -32.26 -20.81 -8.49
CA ARG A 482 -32.94 -19.66 -9.08
C ARG A 482 -32.57 -18.36 -8.39
N SER A 483 -32.51 -17.32 -9.20
CA SER A 483 -32.54 -15.91 -8.82
C SER A 483 -33.82 -15.52 -8.09
N THR A 484 -33.71 -14.69 -7.06
CA THR A 484 -34.74 -13.74 -6.65
C THR A 484 -34.09 -12.42 -6.31
N ASP A 485 -34.54 -11.39 -7.06
CA ASP A 485 -34.29 -9.96 -6.79
C ASP A 485 -34.76 -9.56 -5.39
N ASN A 486 -33.97 -8.73 -4.72
CA ASN A 486 -34.52 -7.63 -3.92
C ASN A 486 -33.50 -6.51 -3.75
N THR A 487 -33.85 -5.37 -4.31
CA THR A 487 -33.33 -4.02 -4.08
C THR A 487 -33.46 -3.61 -2.62
N GLN A 488 -32.40 -3.05 -2.02
CA GLN A 488 -32.46 -1.78 -1.29
C GLN A 488 -31.10 -1.28 -0.82
N ASN A 489 -30.94 0.02 -0.96
CA ASN A 489 -29.84 0.93 -0.63
C ASN A 489 -29.16 0.68 0.72
N SER A 490 -27.83 0.75 0.75
CA SER A 490 -27.08 1.40 1.81
C SER A 490 -25.68 1.77 1.31
N GLU A 491 -25.33 3.00 1.56
CA GLU A 491 -24.09 3.69 1.22
C GLU A 491 -22.89 3.10 1.99
N ASP A 492 -21.70 3.33 1.43
CA ASP A 492 -20.37 3.13 2.01
C ASP A 492 -20.00 1.69 2.43
N LYS A 493 -19.66 0.90 1.42
CA LYS A 493 -18.69 -0.18 1.60
C LYS A 493 -17.45 0.18 0.80
N HIS A 494 -16.30 0.27 1.47
CA HIS A 494 -14.98 0.26 0.85
C HIS A 494 -14.98 -0.88 -0.19
N SER A 495 -15.14 -0.50 -1.46
CA SER A 495 -15.09 -1.43 -2.56
C SER A 495 -13.69 -2.01 -2.61
N THR A 496 -13.57 -3.32 -2.35
CA THR A 496 -12.40 -4.08 -2.82
C THR A 496 -12.12 -3.67 -4.27
N PRO A 497 -10.86 -3.37 -4.62
CA PRO A 497 -10.52 -2.95 -5.98
C PRO A 497 -11.06 -4.00 -6.94
N ASN A 498 -11.77 -3.54 -7.98
CA ASN A 498 -12.37 -4.39 -9.01
C ASN A 498 -11.21 -5.13 -9.70
N THR A 499 -10.99 -6.38 -9.32
CA THR A 499 -9.76 -7.16 -9.58
C THR A 499 -9.58 -7.54 -11.05
N ASP A 500 -10.53 -7.24 -11.93
CA ASP A 500 -10.51 -7.72 -13.32
C ASP A 500 -10.04 -6.67 -14.35
N LYS A 501 -9.94 -5.37 -13.96
CA LYS A 501 -9.48 -4.31 -14.86
C LYS A 501 -7.95 -4.19 -14.88
N ASP A 502 -7.43 -3.86 -16.05
CA ASP A 502 -6.00 -3.60 -16.22
C ASP A 502 -5.60 -2.24 -15.65
N TYR A 503 -4.42 -2.15 -15.02
CA TYR A 503 -3.80 -0.88 -14.68
C TYR A 503 -3.18 -0.24 -15.92
N LEU A 504 -3.32 1.07 -16.04
CA LEU A 504 -2.72 1.87 -17.10
C LEU A 504 -1.57 2.70 -16.52
N TYR A 505 -0.42 2.64 -17.17
CA TYR A 505 0.81 3.30 -16.76
C TYR A 505 1.15 4.43 -17.73
N ARG A 506 1.65 5.54 -17.19
CA ARG A 506 2.19 6.67 -17.95
C ARG A 506 3.65 6.38 -18.30
N VAL A 507 4.04 6.64 -19.52
CA VAL A 507 5.45 6.51 -19.95
C VAL A 507 6.23 7.76 -19.56
N ALA A 508 7.35 7.56 -18.84
CA ALA A 508 8.24 8.65 -18.46
C ALA A 508 9.32 8.86 -19.54
N TYR A 509 9.49 10.09 -19.97
CA TYR A 509 10.48 10.46 -20.99
C TYR A 509 11.75 10.94 -20.33
N VAL A 510 12.88 10.35 -20.72
CA VAL A 510 14.15 10.57 -20.06
C VAL A 510 15.18 11.14 -21.03
N HIS A 511 15.83 12.19 -20.60
CA HIS A 511 17.08 12.66 -21.20
C HIS A 511 18.25 12.07 -20.41
N TYR A 512 19.11 11.31 -21.09
CA TYR A 512 20.29 10.70 -20.47
C TYR A 512 21.54 11.20 -21.18
N SER A 513 22.42 11.90 -20.48
CA SER A 513 23.70 12.37 -21.01
C SER A 513 24.72 12.53 -19.88
N ASN A 514 25.99 12.28 -20.18
CA ASN A 514 27.10 12.44 -19.24
C ASN A 514 26.87 11.72 -17.88
N GLU A 515 26.32 10.49 -17.93
CA GLU A 515 25.97 9.67 -16.75
C GLU A 515 24.87 10.25 -15.83
N GLN A 516 24.28 11.37 -16.23
CA GLN A 516 23.14 11.98 -15.54
C GLN A 516 21.86 11.76 -16.33
N PHE A 517 20.77 11.60 -15.61
CA PHE A 517 19.44 11.51 -16.21
C PHE A 517 18.55 12.62 -15.69
N ASN A 518 17.63 13.04 -16.54
CA ASN A 518 16.54 13.92 -16.16
C ASN A 518 15.24 13.40 -16.75
N ILE A 519 14.15 13.47 -15.99
CA ILE A 519 12.80 13.09 -16.45
C ILE A 519 12.14 14.38 -16.93
N GLU A 520 11.59 14.33 -18.13
CA GLU A 520 10.92 15.46 -18.76
C GLU A 520 9.52 15.65 -18.19
N GLU A 521 9.15 16.91 -17.97
CA GLU A 521 7.77 17.26 -17.58
C GLU A 521 6.87 17.19 -18.81
N THR A 522 5.70 16.58 -18.65
CA THR A 522 4.66 16.47 -19.68
C THR A 522 3.28 16.76 -19.07
N GLU A 523 2.22 16.78 -19.88
CA GLU A 523 0.86 16.88 -19.35
C GLU A 523 0.42 15.67 -18.51
N LEU A 524 1.15 14.55 -18.64
CA LEU A 524 0.86 13.31 -17.90
C LEU A 524 1.36 13.34 -16.46
N PHE A 525 2.33 14.19 -16.12
CA PHE A 525 2.97 14.23 -14.79
C PHE A 525 2.99 15.64 -14.22
N THR A 526 2.74 15.76 -12.91
CA THR A 526 3.01 17.02 -12.19
C THR A 526 4.51 17.14 -11.89
N HIS A 527 4.96 18.35 -11.59
CA HIS A 527 6.33 18.61 -11.15
C HIS A 527 6.72 17.76 -9.92
N GLU A 528 5.81 17.61 -8.97
CA GLU A 528 6.02 16.81 -7.77
C GLU A 528 6.17 15.31 -8.08
N GLU A 529 5.36 14.78 -9.01
CA GLU A 529 5.46 13.39 -9.44
C GLU A 529 6.79 13.12 -10.16
N VAL A 530 7.22 14.03 -11.02
CA VAL A 530 8.54 13.95 -11.68
C VAL A 530 9.66 13.95 -10.66
N THR A 531 9.58 14.82 -9.64
CA THR A 531 10.59 14.91 -8.57
C THR A 531 10.66 13.62 -7.76
N ARG A 532 9.51 13.05 -7.35
CA ARG A 532 9.46 11.77 -6.64
C ARG A 532 10.01 10.63 -7.49
N LEU A 533 9.59 10.54 -8.75
CA LEU A 533 10.05 9.50 -9.67
C LEU A 533 11.56 9.56 -9.88
N LYS A 534 12.12 10.77 -10.01
CA LYS A 534 13.56 10.99 -10.13
C LYS A 534 14.31 10.57 -8.87
N GLY A 535 13.76 10.84 -7.69
CA GLY A 535 14.30 10.37 -6.40
C GLY A 535 14.35 8.85 -6.33
N LEU A 536 13.22 8.18 -6.55
CA LEU A 536 13.12 6.71 -6.54
C LEU A 536 14.07 6.04 -7.54
N LEU A 537 14.19 6.60 -8.75
CA LEU A 537 15.11 6.07 -9.77
C LEU A 537 16.58 6.28 -9.35
N GLY A 538 16.89 7.37 -8.66
CA GLY A 538 18.20 7.64 -8.06
C GLY A 538 18.54 6.65 -6.95
N ASP A 539 17.59 6.34 -6.07
CA ASP A 539 17.74 5.35 -5.00
C ASP A 539 17.94 3.94 -5.58
N LEU A 540 17.15 3.56 -6.58
CA LEU A 540 17.31 2.30 -7.28
C LEU A 540 18.70 2.18 -7.93
N LYS A 541 19.18 3.24 -8.60
CA LYS A 541 20.53 3.30 -9.17
C LYS A 541 21.61 3.11 -8.10
N SER A 542 21.44 3.70 -6.93
CA SER A 542 22.36 3.56 -5.80
C SER A 542 22.42 2.13 -5.28
N GLU A 543 21.28 1.47 -5.14
CA GLU A 543 21.21 0.05 -4.72
C GLU A 543 21.88 -0.89 -5.73
N LEU A 544 21.90 -0.54 -7.00
CA LEU A 544 22.49 -1.34 -8.08
C LEU A 544 23.98 -1.09 -8.31
N THR A 545 24.65 -0.25 -7.49
CA THR A 545 26.04 0.17 -7.72
C THR A 545 27.03 -1.03 -7.88
N ASN A 546 26.79 -2.12 -7.15
CA ASN A 546 27.64 -3.32 -7.19
C ASN A 546 27.12 -4.45 -8.10
N TYR A 547 26.06 -4.19 -8.87
CA TYR A 547 25.43 -5.21 -9.71
C TYR A 547 26.42 -5.82 -10.72
N LYS A 548 27.14 -4.99 -11.48
CA LYS A 548 28.09 -5.48 -12.50
C LYS A 548 29.24 -6.31 -11.97
N ASN A 549 29.68 -6.04 -10.74
CA ASN A 549 30.81 -6.70 -10.12
C ASN A 549 30.41 -8.01 -9.41
N SER A 550 29.12 -8.34 -9.38
CA SER A 550 28.65 -9.58 -8.77
C SER A 550 28.98 -10.76 -9.66
N GLU A 551 29.61 -11.80 -9.10
CA GLU A 551 29.81 -13.10 -9.74
C GLU A 551 28.59 -14.03 -9.58
N ASP A 552 27.62 -13.62 -8.74
CA ASP A 552 26.40 -14.37 -8.47
C ASP A 552 25.38 -14.20 -9.60
N LEU A 553 25.31 -15.17 -10.48
CA LEU A 553 24.42 -15.16 -11.63
C LEU A 553 22.94 -15.18 -11.24
N PHE A 554 22.58 -15.84 -10.13
CA PHE A 554 21.22 -15.86 -9.64
C PHE A 554 20.81 -14.46 -9.17
N TYR A 555 21.70 -13.77 -8.44
CA TYR A 555 21.46 -12.39 -7.98
C TYR A 555 21.25 -11.44 -9.15
N LYS A 556 22.09 -11.52 -10.19
CA LYS A 556 21.94 -10.70 -11.40
C LYS A 556 20.59 -10.95 -12.06
N LYS A 557 20.24 -12.23 -12.26
CA LYS A 557 18.96 -12.58 -12.88
C LYS A 557 17.76 -12.11 -12.04
N ALA A 558 17.79 -12.26 -10.72
CA ALA A 558 16.72 -11.78 -9.85
C ALA A 558 16.53 -10.26 -9.94
N ILE A 559 17.61 -9.49 -10.08
CA ILE A 559 17.54 -8.05 -10.32
C ILE A 559 16.95 -7.76 -11.70
N ASP A 560 17.42 -8.42 -12.74
CA ASP A 560 16.90 -8.23 -14.11
C ASP A 560 15.39 -8.52 -14.16
N ASP A 561 14.95 -9.61 -13.53
CA ASP A 561 13.53 -9.95 -13.41
C ASP A 561 12.72 -8.86 -12.71
N CYS A 562 13.27 -8.21 -11.66
CA CYS A 562 12.62 -7.06 -11.03
C CYS A 562 12.52 -5.85 -11.97
N ILE A 563 13.60 -5.52 -12.68
CA ILE A 563 13.67 -4.35 -13.56
C ILE A 563 12.74 -4.50 -14.77
N GLU A 564 12.53 -5.74 -15.25
CA GLU A 564 11.59 -6.01 -16.34
C GLU A 564 10.20 -5.44 -16.12
N GLU A 565 9.77 -5.30 -14.87
CA GLU A 565 8.44 -4.76 -14.51
C GLU A 565 8.24 -3.30 -14.88
N ILE A 566 9.31 -2.53 -14.99
CA ILE A 566 9.29 -1.11 -15.32
C ILE A 566 10.02 -0.79 -16.62
N ARG A 567 10.70 -1.76 -17.22
CA ARG A 567 11.55 -1.61 -18.38
C ARG A 567 10.87 -0.86 -19.51
N TYR A 568 9.64 -1.22 -19.83
CA TYR A 568 8.87 -0.66 -20.93
C TYR A 568 8.06 0.59 -20.56
N LEU A 569 8.34 1.22 -19.41
CA LEU A 569 7.68 2.45 -18.94
C LEU A 569 8.57 3.69 -19.05
N PHE A 570 9.76 3.54 -19.64
CA PHE A 570 10.69 4.64 -19.89
C PHE A 570 11.06 4.72 -21.35
N LYS A 571 11.07 5.91 -21.92
CA LYS A 571 11.44 6.20 -23.31
C LYS A 571 12.42 7.38 -23.39
N SER A 572 13.13 7.48 -24.52
CA SER A 572 13.91 8.68 -24.84
C SER A 572 13.00 9.90 -24.94
N VAL A 573 13.52 11.04 -24.51
CA VAL A 573 12.83 12.35 -24.62
C VAL A 573 12.44 12.71 -26.04
N ASP A 574 13.08 12.12 -27.05
CA ASP A 574 12.77 12.33 -28.46
C ASP A 574 11.34 11.90 -28.82
N TYR A 575 10.75 10.99 -28.05
CA TYR A 575 9.38 10.49 -28.21
C TYR A 575 8.34 11.20 -27.33
N LYS A 576 8.71 12.28 -26.63
CA LYS A 576 7.80 12.94 -25.68
C LYS A 576 6.50 13.47 -26.28
N TYR A 577 6.48 13.71 -27.59
CA TYR A 577 5.29 14.15 -28.32
C TYR A 577 4.17 13.11 -28.33
N GLU A 578 4.48 11.85 -28.04
CA GLU A 578 3.49 10.77 -28.01
C GLU A 578 2.57 10.83 -26.79
N GLU A 579 3.05 11.37 -25.66
CA GLU A 579 2.35 11.35 -24.36
C GLU A 579 1.68 10.00 -24.10
N GLU A 580 2.50 8.97 -24.11
CA GLU A 580 2.06 7.59 -24.15
C GLU A 580 1.66 7.07 -22.79
N LEU A 581 0.61 6.23 -22.80
CA LEU A 581 0.18 5.41 -21.67
C LEU A 581 0.15 3.95 -22.12
N ARG A 582 0.42 3.00 -21.22
CA ARG A 582 0.53 1.57 -21.53
C ARG A 582 -0.22 0.67 -20.56
N ILE A 583 -0.88 -0.34 -21.10
CA ILE A 583 -1.16 -1.58 -20.37
C ILE A 583 0.07 -2.47 -20.54
N LEU A 584 0.52 -3.10 -19.46
CA LEU A 584 1.59 -4.10 -19.46
C LEU A 584 1.05 -5.40 -18.86
N GLN A 585 1.31 -6.52 -19.54
CA GLN A 585 1.02 -7.85 -19.04
C GLN A 585 2.20 -8.77 -19.29
N TYR A 586 2.49 -9.62 -18.32
CA TYR A 586 3.50 -10.66 -18.43
C TYR A 586 2.83 -11.98 -18.86
N ALA A 587 3.44 -12.69 -19.79
CA ALA A 587 3.08 -14.05 -20.11
C ALA A 587 4.34 -14.86 -20.47
N ASN A 588 4.58 -15.94 -19.75
CA ASN A 588 5.74 -16.78 -19.99
C ASN A 588 5.66 -17.36 -21.41
N LEU A 589 6.74 -17.20 -22.19
CA LEU A 589 6.88 -17.77 -23.53
C LEU A 589 7.13 -19.28 -23.45
N ASN A 590 6.08 -20.02 -23.16
CA ASN A 590 6.05 -21.45 -23.03
C ASN A 590 5.02 -22.02 -24.01
N SER A 591 5.31 -23.11 -24.65
CA SER A 591 4.41 -23.81 -25.60
C SER A 591 3.06 -24.20 -24.98
N ASP A 592 3.02 -24.36 -23.65
CA ASP A 592 1.82 -24.77 -22.91
C ASP A 592 0.99 -23.56 -22.44
N ASN A 593 1.41 -22.32 -22.74
CA ASN A 593 0.70 -21.12 -22.35
C ASN A 593 -0.41 -20.78 -23.36
N GLU A 594 -1.61 -21.29 -23.11
CA GLU A 594 -2.79 -21.11 -23.96
C GLU A 594 -3.27 -19.65 -24.09
N LYS A 595 -2.78 -18.74 -23.23
CA LYS A 595 -3.14 -17.32 -23.30
C LYS A 595 -2.43 -16.61 -24.45
N ILE A 596 -1.26 -17.09 -24.85
CA ILE A 596 -0.50 -16.53 -25.97
C ILE A 596 -1.11 -17.02 -27.28
N LYS A 597 -1.50 -16.07 -28.10
CA LYS A 597 -2.07 -16.31 -29.43
C LYS A 597 -1.10 -15.85 -30.51
N ILE A 598 -1.23 -16.42 -31.70
CA ILE A 598 -0.40 -16.09 -32.87
C ILE A 598 -1.29 -15.46 -33.94
N ASP A 599 -0.92 -14.28 -34.40
CA ASP A 599 -1.51 -13.66 -35.59
C ASP A 599 -0.65 -14.03 -36.78
N TYR A 600 -1.19 -14.83 -37.70
CA TYR A 600 -0.52 -15.26 -38.91
C TYR A 600 -0.77 -14.34 -40.12
N SER A 601 -1.46 -13.24 -39.96
CA SER A 601 -1.71 -12.30 -41.05
C SER A 601 -0.46 -11.59 -41.57
N PRO A 602 0.54 -11.23 -40.73
CA PRO A 602 1.85 -10.78 -41.19
C PRO A 602 2.68 -11.92 -41.81
N GLU A 603 3.71 -11.60 -42.60
CA GLU A 603 4.66 -12.56 -43.18
C GLU A 603 5.27 -13.50 -42.15
N PHE A 604 5.59 -12.99 -40.97
CA PHE A 604 5.99 -13.77 -39.81
C PHE A 604 4.90 -13.66 -38.72
N GLY A 605 4.52 -14.78 -38.11
CA GLY A 605 3.55 -14.82 -37.03
C GLY A 605 3.94 -13.92 -35.88
N LYS A 606 2.98 -13.08 -35.41
CA LYS A 606 3.17 -12.18 -34.27
C LYS A 606 2.42 -12.68 -33.05
N LEU A 607 3.10 -12.71 -31.91
CA LEU A 607 2.53 -13.12 -30.64
C LEU A 607 1.70 -11.98 -30.02
N TYR A 608 0.54 -12.33 -29.46
CA TYR A 608 -0.29 -11.38 -28.73
C TYR A 608 -1.07 -12.06 -27.59
N LEU A 609 -1.48 -11.25 -26.62
CA LEU A 609 -2.49 -11.60 -25.62
C LEU A 609 -3.80 -10.92 -25.98
N GLU A 610 -4.90 -11.59 -25.75
CA GLU A 610 -6.21 -10.99 -25.83
C GLU A 610 -6.57 -10.41 -24.45
N ARG A 611 -6.97 -9.16 -24.41
CA ARG A 611 -7.38 -8.51 -23.16
C ARG A 611 -8.61 -9.21 -22.60
N LYS A 612 -8.68 -9.40 -21.27
CA LYS A 612 -9.81 -10.08 -20.61
C LYS A 612 -11.08 -9.22 -20.73
N GLU A 613 -10.98 -7.95 -20.37
CA GLU A 613 -12.07 -7.00 -20.42
C GLU A 613 -12.22 -6.39 -21.81
N ASN A 614 -13.47 -6.29 -22.26
CA ASN A 614 -13.79 -5.57 -23.48
C ASN A 614 -13.64 -4.07 -23.26
N ILE A 615 -13.10 -3.36 -24.26
CA ILE A 615 -13.03 -1.90 -24.20
C ILE A 615 -14.42 -1.26 -24.31
N GLN A 616 -14.60 -0.16 -23.59
CA GLN A 616 -15.77 0.71 -23.74
C GLN A 616 -15.36 1.95 -24.53
N ILE A 617 -15.87 2.06 -25.75
CA ILE A 617 -15.54 3.15 -26.64
C ILE A 617 -16.39 4.37 -26.25
N ARG A 618 -15.72 5.49 -25.97
CA ARG A 618 -16.36 6.78 -25.72
C ARG A 618 -16.54 7.57 -27.02
N GLU A 619 -15.46 7.65 -27.82
CA GLU A 619 -15.44 8.46 -29.05
C GLU A 619 -14.59 7.77 -30.11
N ILE A 620 -14.96 7.93 -31.38
CA ILE A 620 -14.15 7.57 -32.53
C ILE A 620 -13.84 8.84 -33.34
N ILE A 621 -12.55 9.13 -33.50
CA ILE A 621 -12.08 10.22 -34.33
C ILE A 621 -11.58 9.64 -35.63
N PHE A 622 -12.22 9.96 -36.74
CA PHE A 622 -11.78 9.56 -38.07
C PHE A 622 -10.61 10.42 -38.52
N GLY A 623 -9.59 9.81 -39.07
CA GLY A 623 -8.43 10.51 -39.59
C GLY A 623 -8.79 11.49 -40.73
N PRO A 624 -7.96 12.52 -40.97
CA PRO A 624 -8.24 13.53 -41.99
C PRO A 624 -8.43 12.95 -43.39
N LYS A 625 -7.78 11.84 -43.73
CA LYS A 625 -7.87 11.13 -45.01
C LYS A 625 -8.73 9.88 -44.93
N PHE A 626 -9.42 9.62 -43.81
CA PHE A 626 -10.30 8.44 -43.70
C PHE A 626 -11.38 8.48 -44.79
N PRO A 627 -11.52 7.40 -45.60
CA PRO A 627 -12.48 7.39 -46.71
C PRO A 627 -13.90 7.19 -46.17
N ASN A 628 -14.81 8.08 -46.58
CA ASN A 628 -16.25 7.97 -46.39
C ASN A 628 -16.70 7.56 -44.99
N PRO A 629 -16.37 8.34 -43.92
CA PRO A 629 -16.78 8.01 -42.55
C PRO A 629 -18.30 7.84 -42.40
N GLU A 630 -19.08 8.47 -43.25
CA GLU A 630 -20.56 8.37 -43.32
C GLU A 630 -21.06 6.95 -43.56
N TYR A 631 -20.24 6.04 -44.09
CA TYR A 631 -20.61 4.62 -44.19
C TYR A 631 -20.42 3.85 -42.89
N VAL A 632 -19.61 4.34 -41.99
CA VAL A 632 -19.29 3.67 -40.68
C VAL A 632 -20.23 4.17 -39.60
N THR A 633 -20.62 5.45 -39.61
CA THR A 633 -21.39 6.07 -38.54
C THR A 633 -22.77 5.42 -38.28
N PRO A 634 -23.56 4.93 -39.30
CA PRO A 634 -24.79 4.21 -39.01
C PRO A 634 -24.55 2.91 -38.21
N LEU A 635 -23.48 2.20 -38.51
CA LEU A 635 -23.08 0.99 -37.75
C LEU A 635 -22.72 1.32 -36.31
N LEU A 636 -21.96 2.39 -36.07
CA LEU A 636 -21.61 2.82 -34.74
C LEU A 636 -22.83 3.13 -33.88
N LYS A 637 -23.77 3.91 -34.44
CA LYS A 637 -25.03 4.25 -33.76
C LYS A 637 -25.96 3.04 -33.51
N LEU A 638 -25.89 2.03 -34.39
CA LEU A 638 -26.63 0.79 -34.18
C LEU A 638 -26.05 -0.06 -33.06
N LEU A 639 -24.71 -0.08 -32.94
CA LEU A 639 -24.01 -0.88 -31.95
C LEU A 639 -24.06 -0.24 -30.55
N ASP A 640 -23.91 1.08 -30.47
CA ASP A 640 -24.02 1.86 -29.23
C ASP A 640 -24.39 3.32 -29.56
N GLU A 641 -25.56 3.73 -29.11
CA GLU A 641 -26.06 5.09 -29.33
C GLU A 641 -25.27 6.18 -28.61
N ASN A 642 -24.49 5.80 -27.59
CA ASN A 642 -23.69 6.71 -26.75
C ASN A 642 -22.30 6.99 -27.33
N ILE A 643 -21.85 6.28 -28.36
CA ILE A 643 -20.56 6.54 -29.01
C ILE A 643 -20.60 7.87 -29.75
N ASP A 644 -19.71 8.78 -29.35
CA ASP A 644 -19.46 9.99 -30.12
C ASP A 644 -18.55 9.71 -31.32
N TYR A 645 -18.69 10.47 -32.38
CA TYR A 645 -17.78 10.37 -33.51
C TYR A 645 -17.56 11.74 -34.17
N THR A 646 -16.31 11.96 -34.54
CA THR A 646 -15.88 13.20 -35.20
C THR A 646 -14.88 12.87 -36.33
N LYS A 647 -14.67 13.81 -37.24
CA LYS A 647 -13.62 13.72 -38.25
C LYS A 647 -12.56 14.79 -37.94
N SER A 648 -11.29 14.40 -37.92
CA SER A 648 -10.17 15.32 -37.75
C SER A 648 -10.19 16.44 -38.81
N THR A 649 -9.96 17.66 -38.35
CA THR A 649 -9.84 18.85 -39.22
C THR A 649 -8.38 19.22 -39.51
N ILE A 650 -7.43 18.43 -39.02
CA ILE A 650 -6.00 18.63 -39.26
C ILE A 650 -5.71 18.54 -40.75
N LYS A 651 -4.96 19.53 -41.25
CA LYS A 651 -4.53 19.54 -42.65
C LYS A 651 -3.34 18.61 -42.85
N PHE A 652 -3.61 17.42 -43.30
CA PHE A 652 -2.61 16.40 -43.61
C PHE A 652 -2.34 16.38 -45.13
N ARG A 653 -1.08 16.55 -45.54
CA ARG A 653 -0.65 16.57 -46.96
C ARG A 653 -0.30 15.17 -47.47
#